data_3abb52030ab64fa6c343baf79aa4db1c
#
_entry.id   3abb52030ab64fa6c343baf79aa4db1c
#
_cell.length_a   1.000
_cell.length_b   1.000
_cell.length_c   1.000
_cell.angle_alpha   90.00
_cell.angle_beta   90.00
_cell.angle_gamma   90.00
#
_symmetry.space_group_name_H-M   'P 1'
#
loop_
_entity.id
_entity.type
_entity.pdbx_description
1 polymer ?
#
loop_
_entity_poly.entity_id
_entity_poly.type
_entity_poly.pdbx_seq_one_letter_code
_entity_poly.pdbx_strand_id
1 'polypeptide(L)'
;MRYFKQASISLLMLTALSFSALGSHAHKAERKPNLSHEQAEWSKAQHADELKHLAQRATFLQLENLLKSAVKNNNVSDNAELYLKLIDSLKDYPLKTDAMSAYLEARIKSVNQDTPAEDINALKQEIEQLIQQYPAHFLRSRWEQSLFTLLINANDTEGLVHYAQRITPNTLEMQIAVLNAELQQESTNNTADKKQASNANTNVISRYEQLWLANSKLPNDAQLWAAWYARGGRTAAKVYQKAENLFAKNDENGLALLATELHRMTGENEDEKIAAQLQLLQTLIKTPASLAEFAARLPLTENNTPLLKFAVVQSFPRYLRTLPENMKDPSFAPYAQWAKDWQLTDTEMREWEIAFLNRFFDNESPLFQQWRDTEILKLKADSLTERRLRMAIWQKTDLAPWLNALSDEGRQKQEWRYWFAKTIAKNDSQKTTEIWTALSHERGFYPMLAAAKLDPQNRGNRYHFGQPQLLVAPSITDETWADEFPKLKPALEEIAELRQLDRLGAAKQRWRFLLENLPTDQKKEKQIALSQYANQQNWFDLGVDGTIIAKALDYIQVRLPMAYSHYYDIALKPHRLTLSKGKPQASRNTPVSKTFAMAISRQESAWNPQAQSSANARGLMQLLPSTAKATASHAKLPYTDEADLF
;
A
#
# COMPACT_ATOMS: atom_id res chain seq x y z
N MET A 1 25.02 2.89 -1.92
CA MET A 1 24.48 4.18 -1.42
C MET A 1 25.19 4.73 -0.20
N ARG A 2 25.61 3.96 0.81
CA ARG A 2 26.44 4.48 1.93
C ARG A 2 27.75 5.16 1.48
N TYR A 3 28.38 4.69 0.45
CA TYR A 3 29.58 5.35 -0.14
C TYR A 3 29.27 6.74 -0.71
N PHE A 4 28.06 6.99 -1.16
CA PHE A 4 27.62 8.31 -1.65
C PHE A 4 27.32 9.28 -0.52
N LYS A 5 26.71 8.82 0.60
CA LYS A 5 26.49 9.68 1.80
C LYS A 5 27.82 10.10 2.46
N GLN A 6 28.79 9.20 2.53
CA GLN A 6 30.12 9.55 3.06
C GLN A 6 30.94 10.45 2.12
N ALA A 7 30.84 10.27 0.81
CA ALA A 7 31.50 11.15 -0.14
C ALA A 7 30.94 12.58 -0.13
N SER A 8 29.62 12.74 0.00
CA SER A 8 28.98 14.07 0.09
C SER A 8 29.29 14.78 1.42
N ILE A 9 29.31 14.06 2.54
CA ILE A 9 29.61 14.62 3.86
C ILE A 9 31.14 14.87 4.03
N SER A 10 31.99 13.99 3.50
CA SER A 10 33.45 14.15 3.54
C SER A 10 33.95 15.26 2.63
N LEU A 11 33.29 15.54 1.53
CA LEU A 11 33.64 16.63 0.62
C LEU A 11 33.30 18.01 1.23
N LEU A 12 32.26 18.10 2.07
CA LEU A 12 31.85 19.32 2.77
C LEU A 12 32.73 19.65 3.99
N MET A 13 33.39 18.66 4.60
CA MET A 13 34.34 18.90 5.72
C MET A 13 35.76 19.18 5.24
N LEU A 14 36.12 18.84 4.01
CA LEU A 14 37.51 19.02 3.48
C LEU A 14 37.76 20.38 2.81
N THR A 15 36.74 21.21 2.59
CA THR A 15 36.93 22.54 2.01
C THR A 15 37.17 23.66 3.05
N ALA A 16 37.11 23.36 4.35
CA ALA A 16 37.32 24.35 5.41
C ALA A 16 38.75 24.34 6.05
N LEU A 17 39.57 23.35 5.74
CA LEU A 17 40.92 23.24 6.32
C LEU A 17 41.90 22.64 5.30
N SER A 18 42.48 23.44 4.42
CA SER A 18 43.88 23.26 3.99
C SER A 18 44.28 24.25 2.89
N PHE A 19 44.68 25.42 3.28
CA PHE A 19 45.78 26.12 2.60
C PHE A 19 47.05 25.80 3.37
N SER A 20 47.84 24.88 2.89
CA SER A 20 49.30 24.82 2.90
C SER A 20 49.81 23.39 2.69
N ALA A 21 50.55 23.23 1.67
CA ALA A 21 51.77 22.47 1.46
C ALA A 21 51.81 21.75 0.10
N LEU A 22 52.72 22.25 -0.71
CA LEU A 22 53.16 21.67 -1.98
C LEU A 22 53.84 20.30 -1.78
N GLY A 23 53.57 19.38 -2.73
CA GLY A 23 54.32 18.15 -2.89
C GLY A 23 53.93 17.45 -4.19
N SER A 24 54.81 17.55 -5.19
CA SER A 24 54.69 16.98 -6.52
C SER A 24 54.59 15.46 -6.56
N HIS A 25 53.58 14.89 -7.21
CA HIS A 25 53.71 13.65 -7.99
C HIS A 25 52.67 13.65 -9.10
N ALA A 26 53.16 13.58 -10.32
CA ALA A 26 52.36 13.46 -11.54
C ALA A 26 51.67 12.10 -11.61
N HIS A 27 50.37 12.06 -11.40
CA HIS A 27 49.51 10.95 -11.83
C HIS A 27 48.75 11.34 -13.10
N LYS A 28 48.84 10.46 -14.10
CA LYS A 28 48.16 10.55 -15.39
C LYS A 28 46.71 10.93 -15.17
N ALA A 29 46.31 12.07 -15.75
CA ALA A 29 44.90 12.49 -15.82
C ALA A 29 44.10 11.44 -16.56
N GLU A 30 43.27 10.69 -15.84
CA GLU A 30 42.15 9.96 -16.45
C GLU A 30 41.24 11.01 -17.09
N ARG A 31 41.05 10.90 -18.41
CA ARG A 31 40.08 11.72 -19.14
C ARG A 31 38.72 11.50 -18.51
N LYS A 32 38.16 12.53 -17.86
CA LYS A 32 36.74 12.59 -17.47
C LYS A 32 35.92 12.34 -18.74
N PRO A 33 34.92 11.49 -18.70
CA PRO A 33 34.03 11.31 -19.85
C PRO A 33 33.42 12.67 -20.20
N ASN A 34 33.45 13.02 -21.49
CA ASN A 34 32.80 14.22 -22.00
C ASN A 34 31.29 14.05 -21.79
N LEU A 35 30.76 14.69 -20.74
CA LEU A 35 29.32 14.79 -20.50
C LEU A 35 28.73 15.63 -21.65
N SER A 36 27.61 15.22 -22.22
CA SER A 36 26.87 16.07 -23.15
C SER A 36 26.56 17.40 -22.50
N HIS A 37 26.44 18.48 -23.28
CA HIS A 37 26.15 19.81 -22.76
C HIS A 37 24.90 19.81 -21.83
N GLU A 38 23.88 19.06 -22.22
CA GLU A 38 22.67 18.84 -21.41
C GLU A 38 22.91 18.19 -20.06
N GLN A 39 23.80 17.18 -20.00
CA GLN A 39 24.16 16.50 -18.75
C GLN A 39 24.99 17.39 -17.82
N ALA A 40 25.78 18.30 -18.39
CA ALA A 40 26.56 19.26 -17.60
C ALA A 40 25.68 20.39 -17.02
N GLU A 41 24.77 20.93 -17.82
CA GLU A 41 23.78 21.92 -17.35
C GLU A 41 22.83 21.34 -16.31
N TRP A 42 22.38 20.12 -16.52
CA TRP A 42 21.56 19.40 -15.55
C TRP A 42 22.27 19.17 -14.20
N SER A 43 23.54 18.75 -14.22
CA SER A 43 24.34 18.58 -13.00
C SER A 43 24.53 19.89 -12.24
N LYS A 44 24.66 21.01 -12.94
CA LYS A 44 24.77 22.34 -12.31
C LYS A 44 23.44 22.79 -11.68
N ALA A 45 22.31 22.53 -12.35
CA ALA A 45 20.98 22.85 -11.81
C ALA A 45 20.67 22.06 -10.54
N GLN A 46 20.95 20.74 -10.53
CA GLN A 46 20.82 19.92 -9.32
C GLN A 46 21.68 20.42 -8.17
N HIS A 47 22.93 20.75 -8.43
CA HIS A 47 23.85 21.25 -7.40
C HIS A 47 23.42 22.60 -6.84
N ALA A 48 22.85 23.48 -7.67
CA ALA A 48 22.30 24.75 -7.22
C ALA A 48 21.08 24.55 -6.30
N ASP A 49 20.18 23.62 -6.63
CA ASP A 49 19.01 23.27 -5.80
C ASP A 49 19.42 22.61 -4.49
N GLU A 50 20.44 21.75 -4.51
CA GLU A 50 20.99 21.13 -3.29
C GLU A 50 21.52 22.19 -2.29
N LEU A 51 22.12 23.28 -2.78
CA LEU A 51 22.69 24.34 -1.97
C LEU A 51 21.69 25.41 -1.53
N LYS A 52 20.57 25.57 -2.26
CA LYS A 52 19.62 26.67 -2.10
C LYS A 52 19.12 26.83 -0.68
N HIS A 53 18.79 25.76 0.01
CA HIS A 53 18.23 25.78 1.35
C HIS A 53 19.11 25.12 2.42
N LEU A 54 20.42 24.99 2.17
CA LEU A 54 21.30 24.21 3.03
C LEU A 54 21.26 24.64 4.51
N ALA A 55 21.31 25.95 4.78
CA ALA A 55 21.30 26.49 6.14
C ALA A 55 19.93 26.28 6.82
N GLN A 56 18.84 26.56 6.09
CA GLN A 56 17.48 26.40 6.59
C GLN A 56 17.15 24.92 6.83
N ARG A 57 17.65 24.01 5.98
CA ARG A 57 17.53 22.56 6.15
C ARG A 57 18.21 22.09 7.43
N ALA A 58 19.41 22.60 7.73
CA ALA A 58 20.08 22.30 8.97
C ALA A 58 19.30 22.79 10.20
N THR A 59 18.76 24.02 10.15
CA THR A 59 17.90 24.58 11.19
C THR A 59 16.62 23.77 11.39
N PHE A 60 15.98 23.34 10.29
CA PHE A 60 14.78 22.50 10.33
C PHE A 60 15.06 21.16 11.04
N LEU A 61 16.14 20.48 10.68
CA LEU A 61 16.54 19.21 11.32
C LEU A 61 16.91 19.41 12.79
N GLN A 62 17.57 20.52 13.13
CA GLN A 62 17.89 20.88 14.50
C GLN A 62 16.62 21.07 15.32
N LEU A 63 15.64 21.83 14.81
CA LEU A 63 14.36 22.06 15.46
C LEU A 63 13.61 20.74 15.71
N GLU A 64 13.52 19.87 14.71
CA GLU A 64 12.87 18.55 14.88
C GLU A 64 13.53 17.72 16.00
N ASN A 65 14.85 17.70 16.07
CA ASN A 65 15.56 16.95 17.10
C ASN A 65 15.34 17.56 18.50
N LEU A 66 15.34 18.88 18.61
CA LEU A 66 15.05 19.58 19.86
C LEU A 66 13.62 19.30 20.32
N LEU A 67 12.63 19.39 19.43
CA LEU A 67 11.22 19.11 19.75
C LEU A 67 11.02 17.65 20.18
N LYS A 68 11.65 16.69 19.51
CA LYS A 68 11.60 15.27 19.92
C LYS A 68 12.13 15.07 21.34
N SER A 69 13.22 15.73 21.69
CA SER A 69 13.83 15.67 23.02
C SER A 69 12.95 16.35 24.06
N ALA A 70 12.39 17.51 23.73
CA ALA A 70 11.51 18.27 24.61
C ALA A 70 10.20 17.52 24.95
N VAL A 71 9.58 16.89 23.97
CA VAL A 71 8.39 16.04 24.18
C VAL A 71 8.72 14.87 25.09
N LYS A 72 9.88 14.21 24.88
CA LYS A 72 10.30 13.09 25.72
C LYS A 72 10.53 13.51 27.18
N ASN A 73 11.04 14.73 27.41
CA ASN A 73 11.39 15.26 28.72
C ASN A 73 10.25 16.11 29.34
N ASN A 74 9.14 16.27 28.65
CA ASN A 74 7.98 17.09 29.05
C ASN A 74 8.36 18.55 29.38
N ASN A 75 9.26 19.16 28.59
CA ASN A 75 9.74 20.52 28.81
C ASN A 75 9.65 21.41 27.56
N VAL A 76 8.58 21.22 26.76
CA VAL A 76 8.35 21.98 25.52
C VAL A 76 8.20 23.48 25.81
N SER A 77 7.52 23.86 26.90
CA SER A 77 7.25 25.26 27.25
C SER A 77 8.52 26.02 27.67
N ASP A 78 9.48 25.34 28.29
CA ASP A 78 10.70 25.97 28.81
C ASP A 78 11.56 26.64 27.74
N ASN A 79 11.47 26.18 26.50
CA ASN A 79 12.26 26.63 25.38
C ASN A 79 11.43 27.26 24.23
N ALA A 80 10.20 27.69 24.52
CA ALA A 80 9.28 28.21 23.51
C ALA A 80 9.89 29.34 22.65
N GLU A 81 10.58 30.29 23.29
CA GLU A 81 11.24 31.41 22.58
C GLU A 81 12.31 30.92 21.60
N LEU A 82 13.08 29.91 21.99
CA LEU A 82 14.10 29.31 21.11
C LEU A 82 13.44 28.67 19.86
N TYR A 83 12.36 27.90 20.05
CA TYR A 83 11.68 27.23 18.93
C TYR A 83 11.10 28.25 17.97
N LEU A 84 10.45 29.31 18.47
CA LEU A 84 9.91 30.38 17.63
C LEU A 84 11.02 31.11 16.86
N LYS A 85 12.15 31.42 17.47
CA LYS A 85 13.32 32.01 16.78
C LYS A 85 13.86 31.09 15.67
N LEU A 86 13.92 29.78 15.92
CA LEU A 86 14.34 28.81 14.89
C LEU A 86 13.33 28.75 13.74
N ILE A 87 12.03 28.74 14.02
CA ILE A 87 10.97 28.74 12.99
C ILE A 87 11.02 30.03 12.16
N ASP A 88 11.22 31.19 12.79
CA ASP A 88 11.30 32.48 12.09
C ASP A 88 12.56 32.54 11.21
N SER A 89 13.66 31.93 11.63
CA SER A 89 14.89 31.87 10.84
C SER A 89 14.77 31.02 9.57
N LEU A 90 13.74 30.17 9.46
CA LEU A 90 13.44 29.40 8.25
C LEU A 90 12.96 30.28 7.09
N LYS A 91 12.44 31.48 7.34
CA LYS A 91 11.98 32.45 6.32
C LYS A 91 11.05 31.80 5.27
N ASP A 92 11.53 31.69 4.04
CA ASP A 92 10.87 31.12 2.86
C ASP A 92 11.15 29.62 2.65
N TYR A 93 11.67 28.93 3.66
CA TYR A 93 11.95 27.51 3.56
C TYR A 93 10.67 26.70 3.25
N PRO A 94 10.67 25.80 2.25
CA PRO A 94 9.47 25.10 1.82
C PRO A 94 8.76 24.32 2.93
N LEU A 95 9.50 23.75 3.90
CA LEU A 95 8.92 22.98 5.01
C LEU A 95 8.76 23.82 6.31
N LYS A 96 8.67 25.16 6.21
CA LYS A 96 8.41 26.01 7.38
C LYS A 96 7.08 25.66 8.04
N THR A 97 6.05 25.39 7.25
CA THR A 97 4.72 24.98 7.73
C THR A 97 4.78 23.63 8.48
N ASP A 98 5.63 22.71 8.03
CA ASP A 98 5.90 21.45 8.76
C ASP A 98 6.59 21.70 10.11
N ALA A 99 7.53 22.64 10.17
CA ALA A 99 8.20 23.05 11.41
C ALA A 99 7.19 23.64 12.40
N MET A 100 6.31 24.54 11.93
CA MET A 100 5.20 25.12 12.73
C MET A 100 4.28 24.03 13.25
N SER A 101 3.88 23.11 12.39
CA SER A 101 3.02 21.96 12.76
C SER A 101 3.67 21.07 13.81
N ALA A 102 4.96 20.76 13.65
CA ALA A 102 5.70 19.95 14.61
C ALA A 102 5.81 20.62 16.01
N TYR A 103 6.01 21.93 16.04
CA TYR A 103 6.04 22.69 17.30
C TYR A 103 4.65 22.73 17.95
N LEU A 104 3.60 23.00 17.17
CA LEU A 104 2.23 22.98 17.63
C LEU A 104 1.84 21.60 18.23
N GLU A 105 2.17 20.52 17.55
CA GLU A 105 1.90 19.17 18.04
C GLU A 105 2.69 18.84 19.32
N ALA A 106 3.92 19.34 19.44
CA ALA A 106 4.73 19.17 20.64
C ALA A 106 4.04 19.88 21.85
N ARG A 107 3.52 21.10 21.64
CA ARG A 107 2.75 21.83 22.67
C ARG A 107 1.46 21.10 23.05
N ILE A 108 0.70 20.61 22.06
CA ILE A 108 -0.55 19.85 22.31
C ILE A 108 -0.27 18.59 23.14
N LYS A 109 0.84 17.91 22.91
CA LYS A 109 1.22 16.71 23.69
C LYS A 109 1.56 17.00 25.15
N SER A 110 1.95 18.22 25.49
CA SER A 110 2.21 18.64 26.87
C SER A 110 0.96 19.16 27.60
N VAL A 111 -0.16 19.35 26.89
CA VAL A 111 -1.44 19.74 27.49
C VAL A 111 -2.00 18.60 28.32
N ASN A 112 -2.48 18.92 29.52
CA ASN A 112 -3.18 18.04 30.45
C ASN A 112 -4.34 18.78 31.13
N GLN A 113 -5.00 18.16 32.07
CA GLN A 113 -6.15 18.73 32.80
C GLN A 113 -5.81 19.95 33.67
N ASP A 114 -4.53 20.10 34.03
CA ASP A 114 -4.07 21.23 34.87
C ASP A 114 -3.61 22.43 34.00
N THR A 115 -3.65 22.31 32.69
CA THR A 115 -3.25 23.39 31.77
C THR A 115 -4.25 24.54 31.84
N PRO A 116 -3.79 25.81 31.99
CA PRO A 116 -4.69 26.97 32.08
C PRO A 116 -5.61 27.07 30.85
N ALA A 117 -6.85 27.43 31.03
CA ALA A 117 -7.84 27.57 29.98
C ALA A 117 -7.43 28.63 28.93
N GLU A 118 -6.67 29.64 29.31
CA GLU A 118 -6.12 30.66 28.43
C GLU A 118 -5.14 30.05 27.42
N ASP A 119 -4.27 29.15 27.86
CA ASP A 119 -3.29 28.47 27.00
C ASP A 119 -3.99 27.51 26.03
N ILE A 120 -5.02 26.80 26.48
CA ILE A 120 -5.83 25.92 25.64
C ILE A 120 -6.55 26.75 24.57
N ASN A 121 -7.14 27.88 24.92
CA ASN A 121 -7.83 28.75 23.97
C ASN A 121 -6.84 29.40 22.98
N ALA A 122 -5.66 29.77 23.42
CA ALA A 122 -4.61 30.26 22.52
C ALA A 122 -4.20 29.20 21.49
N LEU A 123 -4.02 27.94 21.90
CA LEU A 123 -3.73 26.81 21.01
C LEU A 123 -4.87 26.55 20.01
N LYS A 124 -6.13 26.61 20.45
CA LYS A 124 -7.29 26.48 19.54
C LYS A 124 -7.27 27.55 18.47
N GLN A 125 -7.07 28.82 18.86
CA GLN A 125 -7.02 29.96 17.93
C GLN A 125 -5.87 29.81 16.92
N GLU A 126 -4.70 29.38 17.38
CA GLU A 126 -3.54 29.15 16.51
C GLU A 126 -3.82 28.05 15.45
N ILE A 127 -4.46 26.94 15.85
CA ILE A 127 -4.86 25.89 14.91
C ILE A 127 -5.88 26.40 13.90
N GLU A 128 -6.91 27.13 14.37
CA GLU A 128 -7.92 27.70 13.48
C GLU A 128 -7.33 28.71 12.48
N GLN A 129 -6.39 29.54 12.92
CA GLN A 129 -5.66 30.46 12.05
C GLN A 129 -4.89 29.72 10.96
N LEU A 130 -4.19 28.62 11.30
CA LEU A 130 -3.50 27.79 10.30
C LEU A 130 -4.47 27.19 9.30
N ILE A 131 -5.61 26.67 9.74
CA ILE A 131 -6.65 26.10 8.85
C ILE A 131 -7.22 27.19 7.92
N GLN A 132 -7.41 28.41 8.40
CA GLN A 132 -7.95 29.53 7.62
C GLN A 132 -6.90 30.09 6.65
N GLN A 133 -5.65 30.21 7.09
CA GLN A 133 -4.55 30.75 6.28
C GLN A 133 -4.17 29.79 5.14
N TYR A 134 -4.26 28.49 5.37
CA TYR A 134 -3.84 27.44 4.41
C TYR A 134 -4.96 26.44 4.10
N PRO A 135 -6.09 26.88 3.51
CA PRO A 135 -7.29 26.05 3.36
C PRO A 135 -7.12 24.85 2.42
N ALA A 136 -6.18 24.91 1.49
CA ALA A 136 -5.87 23.84 0.54
C ALA A 136 -4.54 23.13 0.81
N HIS A 137 -3.94 23.33 1.99
CA HIS A 137 -2.66 22.74 2.32
C HIS A 137 -2.76 21.26 2.68
N PHE A 138 -1.72 20.50 2.36
CA PHE A 138 -1.64 19.08 2.69
C PHE A 138 -1.83 18.78 4.19
N LEU A 139 -1.29 19.63 5.07
CA LEU A 139 -1.36 19.45 6.52
C LEU A 139 -2.71 19.86 7.14
N ARG A 140 -3.63 20.44 6.39
CA ARG A 140 -4.91 20.91 6.92
C ARG A 140 -5.65 19.83 7.72
N SER A 141 -5.82 18.64 7.15
CA SER A 141 -6.50 17.54 7.85
C SER A 141 -5.78 17.14 9.14
N ARG A 142 -4.45 17.24 9.17
CA ARG A 142 -3.65 16.99 10.37
C ARG A 142 -3.91 18.03 11.46
N TRP A 143 -4.01 19.32 11.09
CA TRP A 143 -4.38 20.39 12.03
C TRP A 143 -5.80 20.21 12.58
N GLU A 144 -6.75 19.86 11.69
CA GLU A 144 -8.12 19.53 12.10
C GLU A 144 -8.17 18.39 13.13
N GLN A 145 -7.36 17.34 12.94
CA GLN A 145 -7.27 16.25 13.92
C GLN A 145 -6.51 16.66 15.19
N SER A 146 -5.58 17.61 15.10
CA SER A 146 -4.87 18.15 16.27
C SER A 146 -5.80 18.87 17.23
N LEU A 147 -6.92 19.47 16.75
CA LEU A 147 -7.97 20.01 17.62
C LEU A 147 -8.56 18.93 18.53
N PHE A 148 -8.92 17.76 17.99
CA PHE A 148 -9.45 16.68 18.83
C PHE A 148 -8.43 16.19 19.85
N THR A 149 -7.15 16.08 19.48
CA THR A 149 -6.09 15.70 20.43
C THR A 149 -5.98 16.73 21.56
N LEU A 150 -5.98 18.03 21.24
CA LEU A 150 -5.96 19.10 22.21
C LEU A 150 -7.15 19.01 23.17
N LEU A 151 -8.36 18.88 22.64
CA LEU A 151 -9.61 18.84 23.41
C LEU A 151 -9.70 17.59 24.30
N ILE A 152 -9.21 16.44 23.82
CA ILE A 152 -9.13 15.21 24.62
C ILE A 152 -8.16 15.41 25.80
N ASN A 153 -6.96 15.94 25.54
CA ASN A 153 -5.96 16.18 26.57
C ASN A 153 -6.44 17.19 27.63
N ALA A 154 -7.17 18.21 27.19
CA ALA A 154 -7.77 19.23 28.05
C ALA A 154 -9.08 18.80 28.73
N ASN A 155 -9.63 17.63 28.39
CA ASN A 155 -10.95 17.17 28.81
C ASN A 155 -12.09 18.17 28.48
N ASP A 156 -12.00 18.85 27.33
CA ASP A 156 -12.97 19.84 26.86
C ASP A 156 -14.10 19.17 26.09
N THR A 157 -15.14 18.75 26.82
CA THR A 157 -16.29 18.03 26.24
C THR A 157 -17.18 18.92 25.37
N GLU A 158 -17.30 20.21 25.65
CA GLU A 158 -18.06 21.15 24.81
C GLU A 158 -17.35 21.37 23.47
N GLY A 159 -16.04 21.56 23.49
CA GLY A 159 -15.23 21.68 22.30
C GLY A 159 -15.28 20.43 21.41
N LEU A 160 -15.22 19.24 21.99
CA LEU A 160 -15.30 17.98 21.24
C LEU A 160 -16.60 17.90 20.43
N VAL A 161 -17.75 18.17 21.05
CA VAL A 161 -19.05 18.15 20.36
C VAL A 161 -19.14 19.26 19.31
N HIS A 162 -18.69 20.48 19.64
CA HIS A 162 -18.71 21.61 18.72
C HIS A 162 -17.92 21.34 17.43
N TYR A 163 -16.67 20.85 17.55
CA TYR A 163 -15.84 20.61 16.37
C TYR A 163 -16.25 19.36 15.58
N ALA A 164 -16.82 18.34 16.23
CA ALA A 164 -17.33 17.14 15.57
C ALA A 164 -18.50 17.42 14.60
N GLN A 165 -19.20 18.56 14.73
CA GLN A 165 -20.23 18.99 13.77
C GLN A 165 -19.65 19.38 12.40
N ARG A 166 -18.38 19.78 12.33
CA ARG A 166 -17.71 20.30 11.13
C ARG A 166 -16.55 19.44 10.65
N ILE A 167 -15.91 18.73 11.57
CA ILE A 167 -14.71 17.94 11.31
C ILE A 167 -14.97 16.50 11.74
N THR A 168 -14.77 15.55 10.85
CA THR A 168 -14.92 14.12 11.16
C THR A 168 -13.67 13.60 11.87
N PRO A 169 -13.78 13.07 13.12
CA PRO A 169 -12.66 12.47 13.82
C PRO A 169 -12.18 11.20 13.10
N ASN A 170 -10.88 11.08 12.84
CA ASN A 170 -10.32 10.02 12.01
C ASN A 170 -9.75 8.82 12.79
N THR A 171 -9.54 8.96 14.10
CA THR A 171 -9.07 7.85 14.93
C THR A 171 -10.21 7.32 15.82
N LEU A 172 -10.10 6.06 16.19
CA LEU A 172 -11.06 5.42 17.08
C LEU A 172 -11.13 6.12 18.45
N GLU A 173 -9.99 6.57 18.97
CA GLU A 173 -9.91 7.33 20.22
C GLU A 173 -10.69 8.64 20.15
N MET A 174 -10.53 9.41 19.08
CA MET A 174 -11.26 10.66 18.87
C MET A 174 -12.77 10.41 18.70
N GLN A 175 -13.16 9.36 17.96
CA GLN A 175 -14.57 8.99 17.79
C GLN A 175 -15.23 8.64 19.12
N ILE A 176 -14.57 7.84 19.95
CA ILE A 176 -15.07 7.47 21.28
C ILE A 176 -15.09 8.67 22.22
N ALA A 177 -14.09 9.54 22.19
CA ALA A 177 -14.07 10.76 22.98
C ALA A 177 -15.26 11.69 22.65
N VAL A 178 -15.54 11.87 21.35
CA VAL A 178 -16.72 12.65 20.90
C VAL A 178 -18.03 12.01 21.38
N LEU A 179 -18.19 10.69 21.23
CA LEU A 179 -19.40 9.99 21.67
C LEU A 179 -19.59 10.07 23.20
N ASN A 180 -18.51 9.98 23.98
CA ASN A 180 -18.56 10.19 25.43
C ASN A 180 -19.00 11.61 25.77
N ALA A 181 -18.46 12.61 25.08
CA ALA A 181 -18.82 14.02 25.29
C ALA A 181 -20.31 14.29 24.94
N GLU A 182 -20.78 13.77 23.81
CA GLU A 182 -22.19 13.85 23.41
C GLU A 182 -23.11 13.19 24.48
N LEU A 183 -22.75 11.99 24.97
CA LEU A 183 -23.53 11.28 26.01
C LEU A 183 -23.59 12.08 27.31
N GLN A 184 -22.50 12.74 27.70
CA GLN A 184 -22.48 13.59 28.93
C GLN A 184 -23.37 14.83 28.78
N GLN A 185 -23.31 15.53 27.64
CA GLN A 185 -24.15 16.70 27.36
C GLN A 185 -25.64 16.35 27.35
N GLU A 186 -26.01 15.20 26.79
CA GLU A 186 -27.40 14.72 26.83
C GLU A 186 -27.89 14.44 28.25
N SER A 187 -27.00 13.94 29.10
CA SER A 187 -27.33 13.65 30.51
C SER A 187 -27.56 14.92 31.33
N THR A 188 -26.88 16.03 30.99
CA THR A 188 -27.03 17.33 31.69
C THR A 188 -28.23 18.14 31.17
N ASN A 189 -28.60 18.01 29.90
CA ASN A 189 -29.70 18.76 29.28
C ASN A 189 -31.12 18.15 29.53
N ASN A 190 -31.21 17.00 30.18
CA ASN A 190 -32.45 16.21 30.35
C ASN A 190 -33.52 16.81 31.28
N THR A 191 -33.48 18.12 31.57
CA THR A 191 -34.47 18.78 32.43
C THR A 191 -35.59 19.51 31.67
N ALA A 192 -35.53 19.71 30.35
CA ALA A 192 -36.48 20.57 29.64
C ALA A 192 -37.29 19.92 28.50
N ASP A 193 -36.79 18.92 27.74
CA ASP A 193 -37.53 18.38 26.58
C ASP A 193 -37.29 16.86 26.32
N LYS A 194 -38.14 16.01 26.90
CA LYS A 194 -38.02 14.54 26.88
C LYS A 194 -38.11 13.90 25.49
N LYS A 195 -38.65 14.52 24.45
CA LYS A 195 -38.81 13.94 23.10
C LYS A 195 -37.59 14.17 22.23
N GLN A 196 -36.91 15.30 22.30
CA GLN A 196 -35.71 15.60 21.53
C GLN A 196 -34.49 14.85 22.07
N ALA A 197 -34.40 14.74 23.40
CA ALA A 197 -33.36 13.96 24.08
C ALA A 197 -33.39 12.45 23.75
N SER A 198 -34.59 11.88 23.56
CA SER A 198 -34.74 10.45 23.18
C SER A 198 -34.15 10.11 21.80
N ASN A 199 -34.31 10.97 20.81
CA ASN A 199 -33.83 10.71 19.44
C ASN A 199 -32.31 10.93 19.31
N ALA A 200 -31.75 11.95 19.96
CA ALA A 200 -30.30 12.20 19.95
C ALA A 200 -29.54 11.06 20.64
N ASN A 201 -30.02 10.64 21.79
CA ASN A 201 -29.47 9.55 22.60
C ASN A 201 -29.48 8.19 21.85
N THR A 202 -30.50 7.95 21.05
CA THR A 202 -30.58 6.76 20.16
C THR A 202 -29.47 6.81 19.10
N ASN A 203 -29.12 8.00 18.61
CA ASN A 203 -28.06 8.16 17.59
C ASN A 203 -26.67 7.88 18.19
N VAL A 204 -26.33 8.42 19.37
CA VAL A 204 -25.03 8.18 20.04
C VAL A 204 -24.81 6.69 20.28
N ILE A 205 -25.81 6.02 20.85
CA ILE A 205 -25.76 4.59 21.17
C ILE A 205 -25.66 3.73 19.90
N SER A 206 -26.37 4.08 18.83
CA SER A 206 -26.30 3.37 17.54
C SER A 206 -24.91 3.50 16.90
N ARG A 207 -24.30 4.69 16.96
CA ARG A 207 -22.93 4.92 16.46
C ARG A 207 -21.89 4.15 17.27
N TYR A 208 -22.05 4.12 18.59
CA TYR A 208 -21.22 3.31 19.48
C TYR A 208 -21.31 1.82 19.14
N GLU A 209 -22.53 1.30 18.94
CA GLU A 209 -22.77 -0.10 18.58
C GLU A 209 -22.04 -0.49 17.30
N GLN A 210 -22.07 0.36 16.27
CA GLN A 210 -21.34 0.12 15.02
C GLN A 210 -19.83 0.00 15.25
N LEU A 211 -19.25 0.89 16.08
CA LEU A 211 -17.84 0.82 16.45
C LEU A 211 -17.52 -0.43 17.26
N TRP A 212 -18.40 -0.80 18.21
CA TRP A 212 -18.23 -2.00 19.01
C TRP A 212 -18.25 -3.28 18.15
N LEU A 213 -19.17 -3.38 17.20
CA LEU A 213 -19.24 -4.51 16.27
C LEU A 213 -18.03 -4.61 15.34
N ALA A 214 -17.44 -3.48 14.96
CA ALA A 214 -16.35 -3.42 13.98
C ALA A 214 -14.96 -3.66 14.57
N ASN A 215 -14.77 -3.46 15.89
CA ASN A 215 -13.46 -3.44 16.53
C ASN A 215 -13.36 -4.45 17.68
N SER A 216 -12.15 -4.99 17.89
CA SER A 216 -11.86 -5.93 18.97
C SER A 216 -11.99 -5.29 20.34
N LYS A 217 -11.44 -4.08 20.46
CA LYS A 217 -11.44 -3.27 21.68
C LYS A 217 -11.64 -1.81 21.33
N LEU A 218 -12.39 -1.10 22.16
CA LEU A 218 -12.57 0.33 22.08
C LEU A 218 -11.80 1.02 23.22
N PRO A 219 -11.17 2.17 22.99
CA PRO A 219 -10.49 2.91 24.05
C PRO A 219 -11.50 3.70 24.89
N ASN A 220 -11.36 3.70 26.20
CA ASN A 220 -12.11 4.56 27.12
C ASN A 220 -13.64 4.58 26.92
N ASP A 221 -14.24 3.44 26.59
CA ASP A 221 -15.65 3.32 26.22
C ASP A 221 -16.59 2.92 27.39
N ALA A 222 -16.10 2.85 28.61
CA ALA A 222 -16.85 2.30 29.76
C ALA A 222 -18.22 2.94 29.96
N GLN A 223 -18.35 4.26 29.80
CA GLN A 223 -19.63 4.97 29.95
C GLN A 223 -20.59 4.66 28.79
N LEU A 224 -20.10 4.68 27.57
CA LEU A 224 -20.87 4.32 26.38
C LEU A 224 -21.33 2.86 26.43
N TRP A 225 -20.45 1.98 26.85
CA TRP A 225 -20.77 0.57 27.04
C TRP A 225 -21.87 0.38 28.07
N ALA A 226 -21.76 1.03 29.24
CA ALA A 226 -22.77 0.96 30.29
C ALA A 226 -24.13 1.52 29.80
N ALA A 227 -24.12 2.64 29.09
CA ALA A 227 -25.33 3.23 28.53
C ALA A 227 -25.99 2.37 27.45
N TRP A 228 -25.19 1.73 26.58
CA TRP A 228 -25.64 0.78 25.56
C TRP A 228 -26.22 -0.49 26.19
N TYR A 229 -25.55 -1.05 27.21
CA TYR A 229 -25.98 -2.24 27.93
C TYR A 229 -27.32 -1.98 28.68
N ALA A 230 -27.42 -0.86 29.40
CA ALA A 230 -28.64 -0.49 30.15
C ALA A 230 -29.88 -0.35 29.23
N ARG A 231 -29.69 -0.08 27.95
CA ARG A 231 -30.76 0.03 26.95
C ARG A 231 -31.04 -1.30 26.21
N GLY A 232 -30.52 -2.42 26.71
CA GLY A 232 -30.67 -3.72 26.07
C GLY A 232 -29.91 -3.85 24.73
N GLY A 233 -28.88 -3.05 24.53
CA GLY A 233 -28.07 -3.07 23.31
C GLY A 233 -27.33 -4.38 23.11
N ARG A 234 -26.88 -5.00 24.21
CA ARG A 234 -26.22 -6.30 24.15
C ARG A 234 -27.25 -7.43 24.00
N THR A 235 -27.23 -8.09 22.86
CA THR A 235 -28.03 -9.30 22.59
C THR A 235 -27.11 -10.42 22.10
N ALA A 236 -27.52 -11.68 22.26
CA ALA A 236 -26.77 -12.83 21.74
C ALA A 236 -26.50 -12.68 20.24
N ALA A 237 -27.48 -12.19 19.46
CA ALA A 237 -27.33 -11.94 18.03
C ALA A 237 -26.18 -10.96 17.70
N LYS A 238 -26.04 -9.89 18.45
CA LYS A 238 -24.95 -8.90 18.26
C LYS A 238 -23.59 -9.45 18.70
N VAL A 239 -23.57 -10.27 19.74
CA VAL A 239 -22.35 -10.97 20.16
C VAL A 239 -21.89 -11.93 19.07
N TYR A 240 -22.80 -12.70 18.46
CA TYR A 240 -22.51 -13.55 17.32
C TYR A 240 -22.00 -12.75 16.13
N GLN A 241 -22.66 -11.65 15.78
CA GLN A 241 -22.20 -10.78 14.69
C GLN A 241 -20.80 -10.22 14.93
N LYS A 242 -20.48 -9.79 16.16
CA LYS A 242 -19.11 -9.36 16.49
C LYS A 242 -18.12 -10.52 16.39
N ALA A 243 -18.48 -11.71 16.86
CA ALA A 243 -17.64 -12.89 16.78
C ALA A 243 -17.35 -13.29 15.31
N GLU A 244 -18.35 -13.24 14.43
CA GLU A 244 -18.17 -13.45 12.98
C GLU A 244 -17.21 -12.44 12.37
N ASN A 245 -17.36 -11.15 12.68
CA ASN A 245 -16.47 -10.09 12.21
C ASN A 245 -15.01 -10.29 12.66
N LEU A 246 -14.80 -10.67 13.92
CA LEU A 246 -13.48 -10.96 14.48
C LEU A 246 -12.87 -12.21 13.84
N PHE A 247 -13.66 -13.26 13.68
CA PHE A 247 -13.23 -14.51 13.07
C PHE A 247 -12.83 -14.32 11.60
N ALA A 248 -13.62 -13.57 10.83
CA ALA A 248 -13.31 -13.24 9.44
C ALA A 248 -11.97 -12.48 9.29
N LYS A 249 -11.64 -11.65 10.28
CA LYS A 249 -10.35 -10.91 10.37
C LYS A 249 -9.19 -11.76 10.92
N ASN A 250 -9.42 -13.01 11.33
CA ASN A 250 -8.47 -13.85 12.08
C ASN A 250 -8.01 -13.23 13.40
N ASP A 251 -8.86 -12.50 14.06
CA ASP A 251 -8.55 -11.80 15.31
C ASP A 251 -8.80 -12.72 16.53
N GLU A 252 -7.84 -13.59 16.78
CA GLU A 252 -7.87 -14.50 17.95
C GLU A 252 -7.96 -13.73 19.27
N ASN A 253 -7.15 -12.66 19.40
CA ASN A 253 -7.12 -11.83 20.59
C ASN A 253 -8.46 -11.13 20.84
N GLY A 254 -9.09 -10.63 19.77
CA GLY A 254 -10.42 -10.02 19.84
C GLY A 254 -11.48 -11.01 20.33
N LEU A 255 -11.44 -12.26 19.85
CA LEU A 255 -12.35 -13.31 20.35
C LEU A 255 -12.10 -13.65 21.82
N ALA A 256 -10.83 -13.67 22.27
CA ALA A 256 -10.49 -13.89 23.66
C ALA A 256 -10.99 -12.74 24.56
N LEU A 257 -10.84 -11.49 24.12
CA LEU A 257 -11.36 -10.33 24.81
C LEU A 257 -12.90 -10.37 24.91
N LEU A 258 -13.58 -10.72 23.81
CA LEU A 258 -15.04 -10.87 23.80
C LEU A 258 -15.50 -11.96 24.78
N ALA A 259 -14.82 -13.11 24.83
CA ALA A 259 -15.12 -14.16 25.80
C ALA A 259 -14.93 -13.69 27.26
N THR A 260 -13.87 -12.92 27.53
CA THR A 260 -13.64 -12.33 28.85
C THR A 260 -14.73 -11.32 29.24
N GLU A 261 -15.18 -10.52 28.27
CA GLU A 261 -16.28 -9.56 28.44
C GLU A 261 -17.59 -10.27 28.82
N LEU A 262 -17.90 -11.39 28.17
CA LEU A 262 -19.07 -12.22 28.51
C LEU A 262 -19.01 -12.75 29.96
N HIS A 263 -17.86 -13.28 30.40
CA HIS A 263 -17.70 -13.77 31.77
C HIS A 263 -17.90 -12.69 32.86
N ARG A 264 -17.62 -11.43 32.55
CA ARG A 264 -17.84 -10.33 33.49
C ARG A 264 -19.31 -9.91 33.61
N MET A 265 -20.13 -10.29 32.65
CA MET A 265 -21.53 -9.88 32.56
C MET A 265 -22.52 -10.85 33.19
N THR A 266 -22.08 -11.92 33.66
CA THR A 266 -22.60 -13.16 34.16
C THR A 266 -23.95 -13.30 34.80
N GLY A 267 -24.47 -14.46 34.63
CA GLY A 267 -25.50 -15.19 35.36
C GLY A 267 -26.41 -16.02 34.48
N GLU A 268 -26.22 -15.97 33.15
CA GLU A 268 -27.10 -16.68 32.22
C GLU A 268 -26.36 -17.83 31.55
N ASN A 269 -26.97 -19.02 31.57
CA ASN A 269 -26.48 -20.24 30.88
C ASN A 269 -26.15 -20.02 29.39
N GLU A 270 -26.72 -18.97 28.78
CA GLU A 270 -26.46 -18.61 27.39
C GLU A 270 -25.07 -18.03 27.19
N ASP A 271 -24.56 -17.21 28.10
CA ASP A 271 -23.22 -16.59 28.00
C ASP A 271 -22.11 -17.63 28.12
N GLU A 272 -22.28 -18.67 28.95
CA GLU A 272 -21.32 -19.78 29.02
C GLU A 272 -21.25 -20.57 27.72
N LYS A 273 -22.41 -20.80 27.07
CA LYS A 273 -22.47 -21.46 25.76
C LYS A 273 -21.77 -20.64 24.69
N ILE A 274 -22.02 -19.31 24.65
CA ILE A 274 -21.36 -18.41 23.70
C ILE A 274 -19.86 -18.39 23.95
N ALA A 275 -19.41 -18.28 25.21
CA ALA A 275 -17.99 -18.29 25.56
C ALA A 275 -17.29 -19.57 25.11
N ALA A 276 -17.93 -20.73 25.28
CA ALA A 276 -17.41 -22.01 24.79
C ALA A 276 -17.26 -22.04 23.25
N GLN A 277 -18.24 -21.46 22.53
CA GLN A 277 -18.16 -21.34 21.07
C GLN A 277 -17.02 -20.41 20.63
N LEU A 278 -16.83 -19.26 21.30
CA LEU A 278 -15.72 -18.34 21.02
C LEU A 278 -14.37 -19.04 21.20
N GLN A 279 -14.25 -19.93 22.18
CA GLN A 279 -13.05 -20.73 22.43
C GLN A 279 -12.77 -21.72 21.29
N LEU A 280 -13.83 -22.33 20.74
CA LEU A 280 -13.73 -23.18 19.55
C LEU A 280 -13.27 -22.38 18.32
N LEU A 281 -13.81 -21.18 18.12
CA LEU A 281 -13.38 -20.29 17.04
C LEU A 281 -11.90 -19.89 17.16
N GLN A 282 -11.43 -19.56 18.35
CA GLN A 282 -10.00 -19.30 18.61
C GLN A 282 -9.13 -20.51 18.23
N THR A 283 -9.57 -21.71 18.60
CA THR A 283 -8.87 -22.94 18.25
C THR A 283 -8.77 -23.13 16.73
N LEU A 284 -9.84 -22.87 15.98
CA LEU A 284 -9.84 -22.95 14.52
C LEU A 284 -8.91 -21.92 13.86
N ILE A 285 -8.75 -20.72 14.44
CA ILE A 285 -7.78 -19.74 13.96
C ILE A 285 -6.36 -20.20 14.22
N LYS A 286 -6.08 -20.62 15.44
CA LYS A 286 -4.73 -21.02 15.91
C LYS A 286 -4.23 -22.31 15.30
N THR A 287 -5.12 -23.27 15.18
CA THR A 287 -4.82 -24.62 14.71
C THR A 287 -5.83 -25.04 13.63
N PRO A 288 -5.69 -24.56 12.37
CA PRO A 288 -6.66 -24.86 11.31
C PRO A 288 -6.87 -26.35 11.05
N ALA A 289 -5.88 -27.22 11.36
CA ALA A 289 -5.99 -28.66 11.24
C ALA A 289 -7.10 -29.26 12.15
N SER A 290 -7.44 -28.59 13.25
CA SER A 290 -8.51 -29.03 14.16
C SER A 290 -9.90 -29.05 13.51
N LEU A 291 -10.07 -28.38 12.34
CA LEU A 291 -11.33 -28.43 11.61
C LEU A 291 -11.77 -29.85 11.27
N ALA A 292 -10.84 -30.76 11.00
CA ALA A 292 -11.18 -32.16 10.67
C ALA A 292 -11.90 -32.86 11.82
N GLU A 293 -11.40 -32.66 13.04
CA GLU A 293 -12.03 -33.21 14.24
C GLU A 293 -13.35 -32.52 14.56
N PHE A 294 -13.37 -31.20 14.44
CA PHE A 294 -14.54 -30.36 14.69
C PHE A 294 -15.68 -30.68 13.72
N ALA A 295 -15.42 -30.68 12.41
CA ALA A 295 -16.43 -30.90 11.39
C ALA A 295 -16.99 -32.34 11.39
N ALA A 296 -16.16 -33.33 11.76
CA ALA A 296 -16.58 -34.73 11.79
C ALA A 296 -17.35 -35.11 13.07
N ARG A 297 -17.06 -34.46 14.21
CA ARG A 297 -17.64 -34.82 15.51
C ARG A 297 -18.86 -33.99 15.90
N LEU A 298 -19.01 -32.80 15.35
CA LEU A 298 -20.05 -31.85 15.70
C LEU A 298 -20.90 -31.51 14.46
N PRO A 299 -21.71 -32.43 13.94
CA PRO A 299 -22.63 -32.10 12.84
C PRO A 299 -23.59 -31.00 13.28
N LEU A 300 -24.12 -30.23 12.34
CA LEU A 300 -25.09 -29.18 12.61
C LEU A 300 -26.35 -29.80 13.23
N THR A 301 -26.63 -29.43 14.46
CA THR A 301 -27.82 -29.83 15.22
C THR A 301 -28.58 -28.59 15.67
N GLU A 302 -29.78 -28.78 16.25
CA GLU A 302 -30.57 -27.67 16.83
C GLU A 302 -29.80 -26.84 17.89
N ASN A 303 -28.80 -27.46 18.51
CA ASN A 303 -27.93 -26.82 19.52
C ASN A 303 -26.73 -26.08 18.93
N ASN A 304 -26.45 -26.23 17.62
CA ASN A 304 -25.35 -25.55 16.95
C ASN A 304 -25.82 -24.25 16.32
N THR A 305 -25.17 -23.18 16.68
CA THR A 305 -25.54 -21.84 16.23
C THR A 305 -25.07 -21.56 14.79
N PRO A 306 -25.68 -20.58 14.12
CA PRO A 306 -25.19 -20.08 12.83
C PRO A 306 -23.71 -19.69 12.86
N LEU A 307 -23.20 -19.19 14.01
CA LEU A 307 -21.80 -18.84 14.22
C LEU A 307 -20.85 -20.04 13.98
N LEU A 308 -21.19 -21.23 14.46
CA LEU A 308 -20.35 -22.41 14.25
C LEU A 308 -20.35 -22.84 12.80
N LYS A 309 -21.51 -22.81 12.13
CA LYS A 309 -21.58 -23.05 10.69
C LYS A 309 -20.72 -22.08 9.91
N PHE A 310 -20.84 -20.77 10.19
CA PHE A 310 -20.01 -19.75 9.59
C PHE A 310 -18.50 -20.05 9.78
N ALA A 311 -18.09 -20.41 11.02
CA ALA A 311 -16.71 -20.73 11.32
C ALA A 311 -16.19 -21.95 10.54
N VAL A 312 -17.00 -23.00 10.38
CA VAL A 312 -16.68 -24.19 9.58
C VAL A 312 -16.47 -23.82 8.12
N VAL A 313 -17.42 -23.09 7.54
CA VAL A 313 -17.37 -22.65 6.13
C VAL A 313 -16.10 -21.84 5.87
N GLN A 314 -15.81 -20.83 6.71
CA GLN A 314 -14.65 -19.94 6.56
C GLN A 314 -13.30 -20.61 6.87
N SER A 315 -13.28 -21.68 7.69
CA SER A 315 -12.04 -22.38 8.05
C SER A 315 -11.56 -23.34 6.98
N PHE A 316 -12.43 -23.83 6.12
CA PHE A 316 -12.06 -24.88 5.17
C PHE A 316 -10.88 -24.56 4.26
N PRO A 317 -10.78 -23.37 3.62
CA PRO A 317 -9.62 -23.02 2.80
C PRO A 317 -8.28 -22.98 3.61
N ARG A 318 -8.36 -22.63 4.91
CA ARG A 318 -7.19 -22.64 5.81
C ARG A 318 -6.80 -24.06 6.20
N TYR A 319 -7.78 -24.89 6.50
CA TYR A 319 -7.58 -26.31 6.76
C TYR A 319 -6.90 -27.01 5.58
N LEU A 320 -7.35 -26.78 4.36
CA LEU A 320 -6.75 -27.37 3.17
C LEU A 320 -5.24 -27.06 3.04
N ARG A 321 -4.80 -25.89 3.50
CA ARG A 321 -3.36 -25.53 3.49
C ARG A 321 -2.52 -26.35 4.46
N THR A 322 -3.11 -26.98 5.47
CA THR A 322 -2.41 -27.88 6.39
C THR A 322 -2.17 -29.26 5.80
N LEU A 323 -2.87 -29.61 4.73
CA LEU A 323 -2.71 -30.86 4.03
C LEU A 323 -1.52 -30.82 3.06
N PRO A 324 -0.73 -31.90 2.91
CA PRO A 324 0.37 -31.94 1.94
C PRO A 324 -0.14 -31.87 0.51
N GLU A 325 0.49 -31.04 -0.34
CA GLU A 325 0.11 -30.88 -1.75
C GLU A 325 0.27 -32.16 -2.57
N ASN A 326 1.23 -32.99 -2.20
CA ASN A 326 1.54 -34.28 -2.82
C ASN A 326 0.75 -35.45 -2.19
N MET A 327 -0.40 -35.17 -1.59
CA MET A 327 -1.27 -36.23 -1.05
C MET A 327 -1.57 -37.26 -2.15
N LYS A 328 -1.51 -38.54 -1.80
CA LYS A 328 -1.87 -39.61 -2.72
C LYS A 328 -3.39 -39.60 -2.92
N ASP A 329 -3.81 -39.54 -4.17
CA ASP A 329 -5.23 -39.60 -4.61
C ASP A 329 -6.18 -38.72 -3.77
N PRO A 330 -5.99 -37.38 -3.73
CA PRO A 330 -6.85 -36.52 -2.94
C PRO A 330 -8.31 -36.63 -3.39
N SER A 331 -9.24 -36.80 -2.42
CA SER A 331 -10.66 -36.96 -2.67
C SER A 331 -11.47 -35.88 -1.97
N PHE A 332 -12.45 -35.32 -2.67
CA PHE A 332 -13.40 -34.37 -2.09
C PHE A 332 -14.55 -35.04 -1.32
N ALA A 333 -14.76 -36.34 -1.49
CA ALA A 333 -15.91 -37.07 -0.89
C ALA A 333 -16.07 -36.89 0.63
N PRO A 334 -15.02 -36.94 1.47
CA PRO A 334 -15.16 -36.68 2.90
C PRO A 334 -15.68 -35.27 3.21
N TYR A 335 -15.25 -34.29 2.45
CA TYR A 335 -15.64 -32.88 2.63
C TYR A 335 -17.04 -32.60 2.11
N ALA A 336 -17.47 -33.31 1.08
CA ALA A 336 -18.86 -33.30 0.63
C ALA A 336 -19.81 -33.86 1.72
N GLN A 337 -19.34 -34.84 2.50
CA GLN A 337 -20.11 -35.32 3.65
C GLN A 337 -20.19 -34.26 4.75
N TRP A 338 -19.06 -33.62 5.11
CA TRP A 338 -19.07 -32.50 6.09
C TRP A 338 -20.03 -31.38 5.62
N ALA A 339 -20.00 -31.04 4.33
CA ALA A 339 -20.89 -30.00 3.81
C ALA A 339 -22.38 -30.36 4.01
N LYS A 340 -22.77 -31.62 3.84
CA LYS A 340 -24.12 -32.10 4.13
C LYS A 340 -24.44 -32.05 5.61
N ASP A 341 -23.54 -32.54 6.45
CA ASP A 341 -23.73 -32.60 7.91
C ASP A 341 -23.90 -31.20 8.50
N TRP A 342 -23.20 -30.21 7.92
CA TRP A 342 -23.26 -28.79 8.30
C TRP A 342 -24.27 -27.99 7.48
N GLN A 343 -25.10 -28.66 6.65
CA GLN A 343 -26.16 -28.03 5.84
C GLN A 343 -25.67 -26.82 5.04
N LEU A 344 -24.52 -26.97 4.35
CA LEU A 344 -24.02 -25.93 3.47
C LEU A 344 -24.99 -25.71 2.30
N THR A 345 -25.12 -24.45 1.90
CA THR A 345 -25.83 -24.09 0.67
C THR A 345 -25.04 -24.56 -0.55
N ASP A 346 -25.69 -24.64 -1.70
CA ASP A 346 -25.04 -25.00 -2.97
C ASP A 346 -23.89 -24.05 -3.30
N THR A 347 -24.01 -22.77 -2.94
CA THR A 347 -22.95 -21.77 -3.12
C THR A 347 -21.76 -22.05 -2.23
N GLU A 348 -21.97 -22.30 -0.93
CA GLU A 348 -20.91 -22.63 0.03
C GLU A 348 -20.21 -23.95 -0.35
N MET A 349 -20.96 -24.94 -0.78
CA MET A 349 -20.45 -26.21 -1.26
C MET A 349 -19.56 -26.02 -2.51
N ARG A 350 -20.02 -25.22 -3.45
CA ARG A 350 -19.27 -24.86 -4.66
C ARG A 350 -17.96 -24.14 -4.33
N GLU A 351 -17.98 -23.24 -3.37
CA GLU A 351 -16.76 -22.53 -2.92
C GLU A 351 -15.76 -23.50 -2.29
N TRP A 352 -16.22 -24.48 -1.51
CA TRP A 352 -15.37 -25.54 -0.96
C TRP A 352 -14.75 -26.42 -2.05
N GLU A 353 -15.53 -26.80 -3.05
CA GLU A 353 -15.02 -27.54 -4.21
C GLU A 353 -13.94 -26.76 -4.96
N ILE A 354 -14.18 -25.48 -5.21
CA ILE A 354 -13.19 -24.60 -5.85
C ILE A 354 -11.92 -24.47 -5.00
N ALA A 355 -12.05 -24.31 -3.68
CA ALA A 355 -10.90 -24.23 -2.77
C ALA A 355 -10.09 -25.54 -2.77
N PHE A 356 -10.75 -26.69 -2.76
CA PHE A 356 -10.12 -28.01 -2.81
C PHE A 356 -9.38 -28.22 -4.15
N LEU A 357 -10.04 -27.93 -5.27
CA LEU A 357 -9.42 -28.01 -6.59
C LEU A 357 -8.21 -27.07 -6.72
N ASN A 358 -8.28 -25.87 -6.17
CA ASN A 358 -7.15 -24.95 -6.17
C ASN A 358 -5.97 -25.48 -5.34
N ARG A 359 -6.23 -26.12 -4.19
CA ARG A 359 -5.19 -26.68 -3.31
C ARG A 359 -4.40 -27.79 -3.98
N PHE A 360 -5.11 -28.72 -4.61
CA PHE A 360 -4.52 -29.91 -5.21
C PHE A 360 -4.36 -29.84 -6.72
N PHE A 361 -4.52 -28.66 -7.32
CA PHE A 361 -4.62 -28.48 -8.77
C PHE A 361 -3.50 -29.16 -9.56
N ASP A 362 -2.27 -29.08 -9.07
CA ASP A 362 -1.08 -29.62 -9.72
C ASP A 362 -0.73 -31.04 -9.23
N ASN A 363 -1.64 -31.70 -8.47
CA ASN A 363 -1.41 -33.06 -8.01
C ASN A 363 -1.27 -34.05 -9.19
N GLU A 364 -0.29 -34.93 -9.09
CA GLU A 364 0.13 -35.82 -10.19
C GLU A 364 -0.71 -37.11 -10.28
N SER A 365 -1.63 -37.39 -9.34
CA SER A 365 -2.50 -38.56 -9.40
C SER A 365 -3.36 -38.55 -10.65
N PRO A 366 -3.29 -39.58 -11.54
CA PRO A 366 -4.12 -39.64 -12.73
C PRO A 366 -5.62 -39.65 -12.43
N LEU A 367 -6.04 -40.34 -11.36
CA LEU A 367 -7.44 -40.40 -10.94
C LEU A 367 -7.93 -39.01 -10.51
N PHE A 368 -7.13 -38.28 -9.73
CA PHE A 368 -7.47 -36.94 -9.33
C PHE A 368 -7.51 -36.00 -10.54
N GLN A 369 -6.55 -36.07 -11.47
CA GLN A 369 -6.52 -35.22 -12.65
C GLN A 369 -7.77 -35.39 -13.53
N GLN A 370 -8.21 -36.63 -13.71
CA GLN A 370 -9.43 -36.92 -14.46
C GLN A 370 -10.67 -36.34 -13.76
N TRP A 371 -10.77 -36.54 -12.44
CA TRP A 371 -11.85 -35.97 -11.64
C TRP A 371 -11.80 -34.43 -11.66
N ARG A 372 -10.64 -33.82 -11.43
CA ARG A 372 -10.41 -32.37 -11.51
C ARG A 372 -10.92 -31.80 -12.81
N ASP A 373 -10.52 -32.38 -13.93
CA ASP A 373 -10.86 -31.88 -15.26
C ASP A 373 -12.38 -31.97 -15.50
N THR A 374 -13.04 -33.03 -15.01
CA THR A 374 -14.50 -33.17 -15.07
C THR A 374 -15.20 -32.09 -14.22
N GLU A 375 -14.74 -31.88 -12.98
CA GLU A 375 -15.38 -30.90 -12.08
C GLU A 375 -15.14 -29.44 -12.54
N ILE A 376 -13.98 -29.11 -13.12
CA ILE A 376 -13.75 -27.79 -13.70
C ILE A 376 -14.80 -27.47 -14.78
N LEU A 377 -15.08 -28.42 -15.67
CA LEU A 377 -16.08 -28.23 -16.74
C LEU A 377 -17.51 -28.09 -16.17
N LYS A 378 -17.82 -28.77 -15.08
CA LYS A 378 -19.10 -28.71 -14.39
C LYS A 378 -19.26 -27.38 -13.63
N LEU A 379 -18.25 -26.98 -12.87
CA LEU A 379 -18.26 -25.77 -12.05
C LEU A 379 -18.25 -24.48 -12.87
N LYS A 380 -17.66 -24.48 -14.06
CA LYS A 380 -17.52 -23.28 -14.92
C LYS A 380 -16.97 -22.07 -14.15
N ALA A 381 -15.98 -22.31 -13.29
CA ALA A 381 -15.32 -21.28 -12.52
C ALA A 381 -14.09 -20.78 -13.30
N ASP A 382 -14.15 -19.55 -13.81
CA ASP A 382 -13.08 -18.99 -14.67
C ASP A 382 -11.69 -19.11 -14.04
N SER A 383 -11.55 -18.92 -12.73
CA SER A 383 -10.27 -19.04 -12.05
C SER A 383 -9.61 -20.41 -12.22
N LEU A 384 -10.40 -21.49 -12.16
CA LEU A 384 -9.93 -22.87 -12.38
C LEU A 384 -9.72 -23.16 -13.87
N THR A 385 -10.68 -22.73 -14.69
CA THR A 385 -10.65 -22.93 -16.15
C THR A 385 -9.44 -22.24 -16.77
N GLU A 386 -9.14 -21.01 -16.36
CA GLU A 386 -7.94 -20.26 -16.81
C GLU A 386 -6.64 -20.95 -16.37
N ARG A 387 -6.59 -21.44 -15.13
CA ARG A 387 -5.43 -22.19 -14.65
C ARG A 387 -5.24 -23.47 -15.48
N ARG A 388 -6.33 -24.17 -15.79
CA ARG A 388 -6.29 -25.38 -16.61
C ARG A 388 -5.92 -25.08 -18.08
N LEU A 389 -6.38 -23.96 -18.62
CA LEU A 389 -5.96 -23.47 -19.94
C LEU A 389 -4.46 -23.23 -20.01
N ARG A 390 -3.88 -22.52 -19.00
CA ARG A 390 -2.43 -22.28 -18.95
C ARG A 390 -1.66 -23.60 -18.87
N MET A 391 -2.15 -24.57 -18.11
CA MET A 391 -1.57 -25.92 -18.06
C MET A 391 -1.64 -26.61 -19.44
N ALA A 392 -2.78 -26.56 -20.12
CA ALA A 392 -2.97 -27.15 -21.44
C ALA A 392 -2.06 -26.50 -22.51
N ILE A 393 -1.89 -25.18 -22.43
CA ILE A 393 -0.95 -24.44 -23.29
C ILE A 393 0.48 -24.94 -23.10
N TRP A 394 0.90 -25.11 -21.84
CA TRP A 394 2.23 -25.59 -21.50
C TRP A 394 2.46 -27.04 -21.94
N GLN A 395 1.45 -27.90 -21.74
CA GLN A 395 1.45 -29.30 -22.14
C GLN A 395 1.20 -29.49 -23.65
N LYS A 396 0.83 -28.43 -24.38
CA LYS A 396 0.48 -28.46 -25.81
C LYS A 396 -0.70 -29.42 -26.13
N THR A 397 -1.65 -29.50 -25.22
CA THR A 397 -2.89 -30.27 -25.37
C THR A 397 -4.03 -29.41 -25.95
N ASP A 398 -5.18 -30.04 -26.26
CA ASP A 398 -6.34 -29.35 -26.82
C ASP A 398 -6.87 -28.26 -25.84
N LEU A 399 -7.10 -27.05 -26.38
CA LEU A 399 -7.62 -25.91 -25.65
C LEU A 399 -9.14 -25.72 -25.79
N ALA A 400 -9.75 -26.32 -26.81
CA ALA A 400 -11.14 -26.05 -27.18
C ALA A 400 -12.14 -26.33 -26.04
N PRO A 401 -12.07 -27.45 -25.31
CA PRO A 401 -12.99 -27.72 -24.20
C PRO A 401 -12.94 -26.64 -23.13
N TRP A 402 -11.74 -26.16 -22.79
CA TRP A 402 -11.51 -25.18 -21.74
C TRP A 402 -11.89 -23.77 -22.17
N LEU A 403 -11.60 -23.38 -23.41
CA LEU A 403 -12.05 -22.10 -23.99
C LEU A 403 -13.57 -21.99 -24.02
N ASN A 404 -14.26 -23.09 -24.32
CA ASN A 404 -15.71 -23.16 -24.32
C ASN A 404 -16.33 -23.12 -22.92
N ALA A 405 -15.57 -23.55 -21.90
CA ALA A 405 -16.02 -23.56 -20.51
C ALA A 405 -15.87 -22.19 -19.80
N LEU A 406 -15.14 -21.24 -20.39
CA LEU A 406 -15.04 -19.88 -19.87
C LEU A 406 -16.39 -19.16 -19.92
N SER A 407 -16.64 -18.30 -18.95
CA SER A 407 -17.73 -17.33 -18.98
C SER A 407 -17.60 -16.36 -20.16
N ASP A 408 -18.66 -15.61 -20.47
CA ASP A 408 -18.59 -14.56 -21.49
C ASP A 408 -17.54 -13.50 -21.13
N GLU A 409 -17.44 -13.13 -19.85
CA GLU A 409 -16.41 -12.21 -19.36
C GLU A 409 -15.00 -12.81 -19.51
N GLY A 410 -14.83 -14.07 -19.13
CA GLY A 410 -13.57 -14.79 -19.29
C GLY A 410 -13.10 -14.80 -20.73
N ARG A 411 -13.99 -15.12 -21.66
CA ARG A 411 -13.70 -15.14 -23.11
C ARG A 411 -13.27 -13.78 -23.67
N GLN A 412 -13.70 -12.65 -23.08
CA GLN A 412 -13.31 -11.31 -23.52
C GLN A 412 -11.90 -10.90 -23.07
N LYS A 413 -11.27 -11.62 -22.15
CA LYS A 413 -9.89 -11.31 -21.74
C LYS A 413 -8.93 -11.46 -22.92
N GLN A 414 -7.99 -10.54 -23.03
CA GLN A 414 -7.00 -10.51 -24.13
C GLN A 414 -6.24 -11.83 -24.30
N GLU A 415 -5.88 -12.48 -23.18
CA GLU A 415 -5.23 -13.78 -23.17
C GLU A 415 -6.07 -14.82 -23.93
N TRP A 416 -7.33 -14.95 -23.59
CA TRP A 416 -8.18 -16.02 -24.14
C TRP A 416 -8.67 -15.70 -25.54
N ARG A 417 -8.87 -14.46 -25.91
CA ARG A 417 -9.11 -14.03 -27.31
C ARG A 417 -7.92 -14.39 -28.20
N TYR A 418 -6.70 -14.13 -27.73
CA TYR A 418 -5.49 -14.49 -28.49
C TYR A 418 -5.36 -16.00 -28.71
N TRP A 419 -5.51 -16.80 -27.64
CA TRP A 419 -5.39 -18.24 -27.73
C TRP A 419 -6.54 -18.88 -28.51
N PHE A 420 -7.78 -18.37 -28.39
CA PHE A 420 -8.90 -18.79 -29.20
C PHE A 420 -8.61 -18.58 -30.69
N ALA A 421 -8.21 -17.39 -31.10
CA ALA A 421 -7.83 -17.11 -32.48
C ALA A 421 -6.71 -18.03 -32.97
N LYS A 422 -5.71 -18.31 -32.12
CA LYS A 422 -4.62 -19.24 -32.46
C LYS A 422 -5.12 -20.68 -32.63
N THR A 423 -6.12 -21.11 -31.89
CA THR A 423 -6.71 -22.45 -31.99
C THR A 423 -7.46 -22.63 -33.31
N ILE A 424 -8.20 -21.63 -33.75
CA ILE A 424 -8.99 -21.69 -35.00
C ILE A 424 -8.20 -21.32 -36.25
N ALA A 425 -6.96 -20.87 -36.13
CA ALA A 425 -6.18 -20.30 -37.24
C ALA A 425 -6.02 -21.21 -38.48
N LYS A 426 -6.08 -22.52 -38.30
CA LYS A 426 -5.98 -23.49 -39.44
C LYS A 426 -7.32 -23.66 -40.15
N ASN A 427 -8.44 -23.47 -39.44
CA ASN A 427 -9.78 -23.77 -39.93
C ASN A 427 -10.55 -22.52 -40.36
N ASP A 428 -10.24 -21.37 -39.76
CA ASP A 428 -10.87 -20.08 -40.02
C ASP A 428 -9.84 -18.94 -39.93
N SER A 429 -9.12 -18.76 -41.01
CA SER A 429 -8.06 -17.74 -41.11
C SER A 429 -8.63 -16.32 -41.13
N GLN A 430 -9.83 -16.12 -41.66
CA GLN A 430 -10.48 -14.82 -41.70
C GLN A 430 -10.83 -14.36 -40.28
N LYS A 431 -11.56 -15.15 -39.52
CA LYS A 431 -11.93 -14.85 -38.13
C LYS A 431 -10.70 -14.69 -37.23
N THR A 432 -9.66 -15.49 -37.45
CA THR A 432 -8.39 -15.33 -36.75
C THR A 432 -7.78 -13.95 -36.98
N THR A 433 -7.75 -13.50 -38.24
CA THR A 433 -7.21 -12.19 -38.62
C THR A 433 -8.05 -11.06 -38.01
N GLU A 434 -9.38 -11.17 -38.06
CA GLU A 434 -10.30 -10.19 -37.42
C GLU A 434 -10.01 -10.04 -35.93
N ILE A 435 -9.89 -11.16 -35.19
CA ILE A 435 -9.63 -11.14 -33.74
C ILE A 435 -8.24 -10.55 -33.45
N TRP A 436 -7.20 -10.96 -34.17
CA TRP A 436 -5.85 -10.42 -33.95
C TRP A 436 -5.76 -8.95 -34.33
N THR A 437 -6.45 -8.51 -35.38
CA THR A 437 -6.52 -7.10 -35.76
C THR A 437 -7.17 -6.28 -34.65
N ALA A 438 -8.33 -6.70 -34.14
CA ALA A 438 -8.99 -6.04 -33.03
C ALA A 438 -8.09 -6.00 -31.78
N LEU A 439 -7.44 -7.10 -31.43
CA LEU A 439 -6.50 -7.15 -30.30
C LEU A 439 -5.29 -6.23 -30.52
N SER A 440 -4.74 -6.14 -31.73
CA SER A 440 -3.51 -5.37 -31.99
C SER A 440 -3.66 -3.87 -31.71
N HIS A 441 -4.89 -3.36 -31.66
CA HIS A 441 -5.20 -1.98 -31.29
C HIS A 441 -5.32 -1.76 -29.78
N GLU A 442 -5.31 -2.83 -29.00
CA GLU A 442 -5.37 -2.75 -27.55
C GLU A 442 -3.95 -2.69 -26.96
N ARG A 443 -3.86 -2.38 -25.66
CA ARG A 443 -2.59 -2.42 -24.92
C ARG A 443 -2.49 -3.70 -24.10
N GLY A 444 -1.34 -4.35 -24.14
CA GLY A 444 -1.04 -5.53 -23.35
C GLY A 444 -0.10 -6.49 -24.04
N PHE A 445 0.29 -7.54 -23.34
CA PHE A 445 1.20 -8.56 -23.86
C PHE A 445 0.58 -9.34 -25.05
N TYR A 446 -0.65 -9.78 -24.91
CA TYR A 446 -1.32 -10.53 -25.99
C TYR A 446 -1.66 -9.67 -27.20
N PRO A 447 -2.06 -8.40 -27.08
CA PRO A 447 -2.11 -7.45 -28.18
C PRO A 447 -0.79 -7.32 -28.95
N MET A 448 0.35 -7.22 -28.26
CA MET A 448 1.66 -7.20 -28.91
C MET A 448 1.94 -8.50 -29.68
N LEU A 449 1.58 -9.65 -29.11
CA LEU A 449 1.72 -10.93 -29.80
C LEU A 449 0.81 -11.03 -31.02
N ALA A 450 -0.42 -10.50 -30.96
CA ALA A 450 -1.36 -10.45 -32.08
C ALA A 450 -0.80 -9.58 -33.22
N ALA A 451 -0.30 -8.38 -32.91
CA ALA A 451 0.35 -7.50 -33.87
C ALA A 451 1.55 -8.20 -34.56
N ALA A 452 2.38 -8.90 -33.78
CA ALA A 452 3.52 -9.66 -34.33
C ALA A 452 3.10 -10.86 -35.21
N LYS A 453 1.87 -11.37 -35.06
CA LYS A 453 1.32 -12.41 -35.94
C LYS A 453 0.78 -11.85 -37.24
N LEU A 454 0.26 -10.63 -37.24
CA LEU A 454 -0.25 -9.95 -38.43
C LEU A 454 0.86 -9.43 -39.33
N ASP A 455 2.03 -9.08 -38.77
CA ASP A 455 3.20 -8.62 -39.52
C ASP A 455 4.43 -9.52 -39.26
N PRO A 456 4.52 -10.70 -39.89
CA PRO A 456 5.65 -11.63 -39.71
C PRO A 456 6.97 -11.09 -40.30
N GLN A 457 6.90 -10.13 -41.21
CA GLN A 457 8.05 -9.55 -41.90
C GLN A 457 8.84 -8.60 -40.99
N ASN A 458 8.13 -7.95 -40.04
CA ASN A 458 8.72 -6.97 -39.14
C ASN A 458 9.29 -7.62 -37.86
N ARG A 459 10.10 -8.65 -38.00
CA ARG A 459 10.66 -9.42 -36.87
C ARG A 459 11.56 -8.59 -35.94
N GLY A 460 12.05 -7.43 -36.38
CA GLY A 460 12.87 -6.51 -35.60
C GLY A 460 12.05 -5.67 -34.61
N ASN A 461 10.80 -5.34 -34.96
CA ASN A 461 9.88 -4.52 -34.17
C ASN A 461 8.73 -5.38 -33.61
N ARG A 462 9.02 -6.52 -33.03
CA ARG A 462 8.01 -7.50 -32.55
C ARG A 462 7.06 -6.99 -31.50
N TYR A 463 7.30 -5.82 -30.96
CA TYR A 463 6.58 -5.28 -29.82
C TYR A 463 6.13 -3.84 -30.10
N HIS A 464 5.22 -3.69 -31.06
CA HIS A 464 4.46 -2.45 -31.18
C HIS A 464 3.41 -2.41 -30.07
N PHE A 465 3.33 -1.25 -29.38
CA PHE A 465 2.29 -1.02 -28.36
C PHE A 465 0.93 -0.71 -29.00
N GLY A 466 0.64 -1.19 -30.19
CA GLY A 466 -0.63 -0.98 -30.89
C GLY A 466 -0.90 0.47 -31.33
N GLN A 467 -0.03 1.41 -30.97
CA GLN A 467 -0.16 2.82 -31.33
C GLN A 467 0.88 3.19 -32.41
N PRO A 468 0.45 3.75 -33.55
CA PRO A 468 1.35 4.15 -34.64
C PRO A 468 2.24 5.34 -34.25
N GLN A 469 1.87 6.11 -33.23
CA GLN A 469 2.64 7.25 -32.72
C GLN A 469 2.70 7.23 -31.21
N LEU A 470 3.88 7.54 -30.67
CA LEU A 470 4.05 7.76 -29.23
C LEU A 470 3.37 9.10 -28.86
N LEU A 471 2.52 9.06 -27.84
CA LEU A 471 1.93 10.28 -27.30
C LEU A 471 3.01 11.07 -26.55
N VAL A 472 3.15 12.35 -26.93
CA VAL A 472 4.05 13.29 -26.27
C VAL A 472 3.28 13.93 -25.12
N ALA A 473 3.87 13.91 -23.92
CA ALA A 473 3.28 14.57 -22.77
C ALA A 473 3.41 16.09 -22.92
N PRO A 474 2.36 16.86 -22.55
CA PRO A 474 2.47 18.29 -22.47
C PRO A 474 3.45 18.70 -21.36
N SER A 475 4.01 19.88 -21.44
CA SER A 475 4.82 20.48 -20.37
C SER A 475 3.94 21.33 -19.45
N ILE A 476 4.10 21.19 -18.13
CA ILE A 476 3.37 22.03 -17.16
C ILE A 476 3.83 23.50 -17.21
N THR A 477 4.97 23.77 -17.85
CA THR A 477 5.52 25.11 -18.05
C THR A 477 5.10 25.75 -19.39
N ASP A 478 4.27 25.05 -20.18
CA ASP A 478 3.73 25.60 -21.43
C ASP A 478 2.82 26.80 -21.16
N GLU A 479 2.71 27.71 -22.14
CA GLU A 479 1.87 28.92 -22.06
C GLU A 479 0.43 28.62 -21.61
N THR A 480 -0.10 27.46 -21.96
CA THR A 480 -1.45 26.99 -21.57
C THR A 480 -1.69 27.02 -20.06
N TRP A 481 -0.64 26.81 -19.25
CA TRP A 481 -0.73 26.78 -17.79
C TRP A 481 0.17 27.81 -17.10
N ALA A 482 0.55 28.88 -17.80
CA ALA A 482 1.44 29.92 -17.27
C ALA A 482 0.91 30.54 -15.96
N ASP A 483 -0.42 30.70 -15.83
CA ASP A 483 -1.07 31.26 -14.65
C ASP A 483 -1.26 30.24 -13.51
N GLU A 484 -1.19 28.95 -13.81
CA GLU A 484 -1.42 27.87 -12.84
C GLU A 484 -0.12 27.33 -12.25
N PHE A 485 0.92 27.19 -13.05
CA PHE A 485 2.20 26.66 -12.60
C PHE A 485 2.78 27.39 -11.37
N PRO A 486 2.74 28.74 -11.29
CA PRO A 486 3.19 29.46 -10.10
C PRO A 486 2.42 29.08 -8.83
N LYS A 487 1.14 28.70 -8.94
CA LYS A 487 0.31 28.24 -7.79
C LYS A 487 0.69 26.84 -7.32
N LEU A 488 1.20 26.00 -8.22
CA LEU A 488 1.66 24.63 -7.92
C LEU A 488 3.08 24.61 -7.37
N LYS A 489 3.87 25.65 -7.66
CA LYS A 489 5.29 25.74 -7.32
C LYS A 489 5.57 25.52 -5.83
N PRO A 490 4.85 26.12 -4.86
CA PRO A 490 5.12 25.87 -3.44
C PRO A 490 5.02 24.38 -3.06
N ALA A 491 4.00 23.69 -3.55
CA ALA A 491 3.84 22.25 -3.27
C ALA A 491 4.95 21.41 -3.93
N LEU A 492 5.41 21.81 -5.11
CA LEU A 492 6.54 21.14 -5.79
C LEU A 492 7.86 21.38 -5.05
N GLU A 493 8.09 22.56 -4.48
CA GLU A 493 9.26 22.89 -3.66
C GLU A 493 9.25 22.09 -2.33
N GLU A 494 8.08 21.92 -1.69
CA GLU A 494 7.94 21.02 -0.52
C GLU A 494 8.31 19.58 -0.88
N ILE A 495 7.83 19.07 -2.02
CA ILE A 495 8.15 17.73 -2.49
C ILE A 495 9.66 17.59 -2.76
N ALA A 496 10.27 18.59 -3.43
CA ALA A 496 11.69 18.62 -3.69
C ALA A 496 12.51 18.57 -2.40
N GLU A 497 12.14 19.37 -1.41
CA GLU A 497 12.85 19.45 -0.14
C GLU A 497 12.70 18.18 0.70
N LEU A 498 11.52 17.55 0.70
CA LEU A 498 11.33 16.24 1.34
C LEU A 498 12.22 15.17 0.69
N ARG A 499 12.42 15.22 -0.62
CA ARG A 499 13.33 14.31 -1.33
C ARG A 499 14.79 14.57 -0.98
N GLN A 500 15.19 15.83 -0.84
CA GLN A 500 16.53 16.19 -0.37
C GLN A 500 16.81 15.69 1.06
N LEU A 501 15.78 15.64 1.90
CA LEU A 501 15.82 15.05 3.24
C LEU A 501 15.75 13.51 3.24
N ASP A 502 15.72 12.85 2.07
CA ASP A 502 15.55 11.40 1.92
C ASP A 502 14.20 10.88 2.49
N ARG A 503 13.16 11.75 2.50
CA ARG A 503 11.81 11.45 2.98
C ARG A 503 10.87 11.10 1.83
N LEU A 504 11.25 10.09 1.03
CA LEU A 504 10.54 9.75 -0.21
C LEU A 504 9.07 9.37 0.02
N GLY A 505 8.75 8.73 1.15
CA GLY A 505 7.37 8.40 1.51
C GLY A 505 6.49 9.64 1.71
N ALA A 506 6.99 10.63 2.46
CA ALA A 506 6.30 11.90 2.67
C ALA A 506 6.17 12.71 1.37
N ALA A 507 7.23 12.75 0.56
CA ALA A 507 7.22 13.38 -0.76
C ALA A 507 6.13 12.76 -1.66
N LYS A 508 5.99 11.43 -1.66
CA LYS A 508 4.96 10.73 -2.43
C LYS A 508 3.54 11.03 -1.94
N GLN A 509 3.33 11.15 -0.64
CA GLN A 509 2.01 11.55 -0.08
C GLN A 509 1.63 12.96 -0.53
N ARG A 510 2.58 13.93 -0.48
CA ARG A 510 2.37 15.29 -0.99
C ARG A 510 2.08 15.32 -2.48
N TRP A 511 2.84 14.54 -3.26
CA TRP A 511 2.65 14.37 -4.69
C TRP A 511 1.24 13.88 -5.04
N ARG A 512 0.77 12.83 -4.38
CA ARG A 512 -0.58 12.31 -4.60
C ARG A 512 -1.65 13.31 -4.22
N PHE A 513 -1.50 13.96 -3.08
CA PHE A 513 -2.41 15.01 -2.65
C PHE A 513 -2.48 16.15 -3.68
N LEU A 514 -1.33 16.60 -4.19
CA LEU A 514 -1.27 17.61 -5.26
C LEU A 514 -2.07 17.15 -6.49
N LEU A 515 -1.83 15.95 -7.00
CA LEU A 515 -2.50 15.43 -8.20
C LEU A 515 -4.00 15.21 -8.00
N GLU A 516 -4.42 14.77 -6.81
CA GLU A 516 -5.82 14.52 -6.49
C GLU A 516 -6.63 15.81 -6.32
N ASN A 517 -6.00 16.90 -5.88
CA ASN A 517 -6.64 18.18 -5.62
C ASN A 517 -6.48 19.20 -6.76
N LEU A 518 -5.98 18.79 -7.92
CA LEU A 518 -5.99 19.64 -9.11
C LEU A 518 -7.42 19.98 -9.52
N PRO A 519 -7.66 21.20 -10.08
CA PRO A 519 -8.94 21.57 -10.65
C PRO A 519 -9.43 20.53 -11.66
N THR A 520 -10.74 20.31 -11.71
CA THR A 520 -11.37 19.28 -12.57
C THR A 520 -11.16 19.55 -14.06
N ASP A 521 -11.08 20.83 -14.45
CA ASP A 521 -10.78 21.21 -15.81
C ASP A 521 -9.37 20.77 -16.22
N GLN A 522 -9.28 20.02 -17.31
CA GLN A 522 -8.03 19.44 -17.84
C GLN A 522 -7.19 18.70 -16.79
N LYS A 523 -7.85 18.11 -15.78
CA LYS A 523 -7.15 17.45 -14.65
C LYS A 523 -6.19 16.36 -15.12
N LYS A 524 -6.63 15.53 -16.05
CA LYS A 524 -5.81 14.44 -16.58
C LYS A 524 -4.58 14.95 -17.32
N GLU A 525 -4.73 15.97 -18.14
CA GLU A 525 -3.65 16.60 -18.91
C GLU A 525 -2.62 17.22 -17.96
N LYS A 526 -3.07 17.93 -16.92
CA LYS A 526 -2.22 18.51 -15.86
C LYS A 526 -1.48 17.42 -15.08
N GLN A 527 -2.13 16.30 -14.74
CA GLN A 527 -1.49 15.16 -14.10
C GLN A 527 -0.38 14.55 -14.97
N ILE A 528 -0.60 14.48 -16.29
CA ILE A 528 0.40 13.97 -17.24
C ILE A 528 1.57 14.96 -17.36
N ALA A 529 1.28 16.25 -17.47
CA ALA A 529 2.30 17.30 -17.54
C ALA A 529 3.18 17.35 -16.27
N LEU A 530 2.56 17.24 -15.09
CA LEU A 530 3.28 17.13 -13.82
C LEU A 530 4.11 15.84 -13.73
N SER A 531 3.60 14.72 -14.27
CA SER A 531 4.36 13.46 -14.32
C SER A 531 5.61 13.60 -15.20
N GLN A 532 5.50 14.31 -16.32
CA GLN A 532 6.65 14.65 -17.17
C GLN A 532 7.63 15.56 -16.44
N TYR A 533 7.14 16.59 -15.73
CA TYR A 533 7.95 17.46 -14.88
C TYR A 533 8.71 16.64 -13.81
N ALA A 534 8.05 15.73 -13.11
CA ALA A 534 8.70 14.86 -12.11
C ALA A 534 9.85 14.06 -12.73
N ASN A 535 9.68 13.50 -13.94
CA ASN A 535 10.76 12.81 -14.64
C ASN A 535 11.93 13.74 -15.01
N GLN A 536 11.63 14.99 -15.40
CA GLN A 536 12.66 16.01 -15.67
C GLN A 536 13.46 16.37 -14.42
N GLN A 537 12.81 16.33 -13.24
CA GLN A 537 13.47 16.49 -11.94
C GLN A 537 14.13 15.20 -11.41
N ASN A 538 14.14 14.10 -12.17
CA ASN A 538 14.58 12.75 -11.76
C ASN A 538 13.79 12.14 -10.60
N TRP A 539 12.57 12.59 -10.40
CA TRP A 539 11.61 11.98 -9.49
C TRP A 539 10.84 10.87 -10.23
N PHE A 540 11.59 9.88 -10.75
CA PHE A 540 11.05 8.87 -11.65
C PHE A 540 9.92 8.05 -11.05
N ASP A 541 10.00 7.74 -9.75
CA ASP A 541 8.95 7.08 -8.99
C ASP A 541 7.65 7.90 -8.96
N LEU A 542 7.75 9.23 -8.80
CA LEU A 542 6.61 10.14 -8.82
C LEU A 542 6.05 10.35 -10.24
N GLY A 543 6.92 10.46 -11.24
CA GLY A 543 6.50 10.55 -12.63
C GLY A 543 5.67 9.34 -13.06
N VAL A 544 6.12 8.14 -12.70
CA VAL A 544 5.39 6.90 -12.95
C VAL A 544 4.08 6.84 -12.14
N ASP A 545 4.11 7.19 -10.85
CA ASP A 545 2.92 7.21 -9.98
C ASP A 545 1.83 8.13 -10.54
N GLY A 546 2.22 9.32 -11.04
CA GLY A 546 1.30 10.26 -11.66
C GLY A 546 0.63 9.73 -12.92
N THR A 547 1.36 9.00 -13.78
CA THR A 547 0.75 8.35 -14.96
C THR A 547 -0.25 7.26 -14.58
N ILE A 548 -0.04 6.58 -13.45
CA ILE A 548 -0.98 5.57 -12.92
C ILE A 548 -2.25 6.25 -12.42
N ILE A 549 -2.11 7.31 -11.63
CA ILE A 549 -3.24 8.11 -11.12
C ILE A 549 -4.08 8.67 -12.27
N ALA A 550 -3.42 9.26 -13.28
CA ALA A 550 -4.07 9.80 -14.46
C ALA A 550 -4.68 8.73 -15.40
N LYS A 551 -4.43 7.45 -15.15
CA LYS A 551 -4.72 6.35 -16.08
C LYS A 551 -4.16 6.61 -17.49
N ALA A 552 -3.03 7.30 -17.56
CA ALA A 552 -2.37 7.77 -18.78
C ALA A 552 -1.38 6.73 -19.31
N LEU A 553 -1.89 5.52 -19.55
CA LEU A 553 -1.06 4.36 -19.84
C LEU A 553 -0.37 4.40 -21.23
N ASP A 554 -0.83 5.28 -22.13
CA ASP A 554 -0.30 5.41 -23.49
C ASP A 554 0.84 6.42 -23.62
N TYR A 555 1.13 7.19 -22.58
CA TYR A 555 2.27 8.11 -22.51
C TYR A 555 3.54 7.33 -22.13
N ILE A 556 3.99 6.49 -23.04
CA ILE A 556 5.06 5.50 -22.82
C ILE A 556 6.36 6.14 -22.34
N GLN A 557 6.76 7.29 -22.90
CA GLN A 557 7.99 7.98 -22.53
C GLN A 557 7.98 8.45 -21.06
N VAL A 558 6.84 8.93 -20.56
CA VAL A 558 6.69 9.34 -19.16
C VAL A 558 6.61 8.13 -18.24
N ARG A 559 5.92 7.09 -18.68
CA ARG A 559 5.68 5.86 -17.91
C ARG A 559 6.89 4.96 -17.78
N LEU A 560 7.75 4.95 -18.79
CA LEU A 560 8.96 4.13 -18.88
C LEU A 560 10.19 5.03 -19.09
N PRO A 561 10.49 5.94 -18.16
CA PRO A 561 11.68 6.78 -18.26
C PRO A 561 12.95 5.93 -18.21
N MET A 562 14.03 6.42 -18.80
CA MET A 562 15.36 5.81 -18.72
C MET A 562 16.02 6.10 -17.34
N ALA A 563 15.27 5.78 -16.29
CA ALA A 563 15.64 6.08 -14.92
C ALA A 563 16.93 5.40 -14.50
N TYR A 564 17.82 6.13 -13.84
CA TYR A 564 19.10 5.61 -13.31
C TYR A 564 19.97 4.90 -14.36
N SER A 565 19.82 5.22 -15.64
CA SER A 565 20.41 4.54 -16.79
C SER A 565 21.91 4.31 -16.65
N HIS A 566 22.67 5.30 -16.14
CA HIS A 566 24.12 5.20 -15.97
C HIS A 566 24.57 4.16 -14.94
N TYR A 567 23.78 3.90 -13.88
CA TYR A 567 24.09 2.85 -12.91
C TYR A 567 23.99 1.45 -13.54
N TYR A 568 23.03 1.25 -14.44
CA TYR A 568 22.94 0.00 -15.21
C TYR A 568 24.11 -0.15 -16.17
N ASP A 569 24.61 0.94 -16.78
CA ASP A 569 25.81 0.90 -17.63
C ASP A 569 27.06 0.49 -16.83
N ILE A 570 27.16 0.94 -15.56
CA ILE A 570 28.25 0.55 -14.67
C ILE A 570 28.09 -0.92 -14.23
N ALA A 571 26.91 -1.30 -13.75
CA ALA A 571 26.66 -2.63 -13.21
C ALA A 571 26.73 -3.74 -14.25
N LEU A 572 26.36 -3.46 -15.50
CA LEU A 572 26.35 -4.43 -16.59
C LEU A 572 27.67 -4.45 -17.40
N LYS A 573 28.67 -3.60 -17.06
CA LYS A 573 30.00 -3.76 -17.65
C LYS A 573 30.50 -5.15 -17.34
N PRO A 574 30.95 -5.92 -18.35
CA PRO A 574 31.48 -7.25 -18.09
C PRO A 574 32.63 -7.13 -17.10
N HIS A 575 32.49 -7.72 -15.92
CA HIS A 575 33.63 -7.97 -15.06
C HIS A 575 34.61 -8.78 -15.92
N ARG A 576 35.78 -8.21 -16.21
CA ARG A 576 36.86 -8.98 -16.81
C ARG A 576 37.20 -10.09 -15.82
N LEU A 577 36.61 -11.25 -16.04
CA LEU A 577 37.08 -12.49 -15.44
C LEU A 577 38.51 -12.61 -15.87
N THR A 578 39.47 -12.39 -14.96
CA THR A 578 40.87 -12.71 -15.16
C THR A 578 40.92 -14.21 -15.47
N LEU A 579 41.12 -14.55 -16.71
CA LEU A 579 41.32 -15.90 -17.15
C LEU A 579 42.55 -16.43 -16.44
N SER A 580 42.37 -17.21 -15.38
CA SER A 580 43.40 -18.10 -14.88
C SER A 580 43.63 -19.15 -15.97
N LYS A 581 44.91 -19.35 -16.34
CA LYS A 581 45.43 -20.21 -17.38
C LYS A 581 44.64 -21.53 -17.56
N GLY A 582 44.10 -21.75 -18.75
CA GLY A 582 43.80 -23.08 -19.27
C GLY A 582 42.32 -23.32 -19.60
N LYS A 583 42.04 -23.27 -20.89
CA LYS A 583 40.88 -23.69 -21.69
C LYS A 583 39.69 -22.71 -21.69
N PRO A 584 39.19 -22.34 -22.88
CA PRO A 584 37.98 -21.57 -23.04
C PRO A 584 36.80 -22.47 -22.67
N GLN A 585 36.34 -22.38 -21.44
CA GLN A 585 34.97 -22.79 -21.11
C GLN A 585 34.07 -21.74 -21.72
N ALA A 586 33.37 -22.12 -22.78
CA ALA A 586 32.33 -21.28 -23.38
C ALA A 586 31.32 -20.93 -22.30
N SER A 587 31.48 -19.75 -21.71
CA SER A 587 30.49 -19.16 -20.82
C SER A 587 29.23 -18.97 -21.66
N ARG A 588 28.19 -19.75 -21.38
CA ARG A 588 26.84 -19.57 -21.92
C ARG A 588 26.13 -18.33 -21.33
N ASN A 589 26.87 -17.42 -20.78
CA ASN A 589 26.30 -16.18 -20.23
C ASN A 589 26.04 -15.21 -21.37
N THR A 590 24.84 -15.30 -21.93
CA THR A 590 24.30 -14.21 -22.74
C THR A 590 24.27 -12.97 -21.87
N PRO A 591 24.93 -11.87 -22.21
CA PRO A 591 24.94 -10.68 -21.37
C PRO A 591 23.50 -10.19 -21.20
N VAL A 592 23.14 -9.88 -19.96
CA VAL A 592 21.83 -9.31 -19.63
C VAL A 592 21.73 -7.95 -20.32
N SER A 593 20.68 -7.74 -21.11
CA SER A 593 20.47 -6.43 -21.74
C SER A 593 20.10 -5.38 -20.67
N LYS A 594 20.61 -4.16 -20.84
CA LYS A 594 20.27 -3.01 -19.99
C LYS A 594 18.76 -2.79 -19.90
N THR A 595 18.08 -2.82 -21.04
CA THR A 595 16.62 -2.64 -21.10
C THR A 595 15.88 -3.70 -20.29
N PHE A 596 16.34 -4.96 -20.31
CA PHE A 596 15.74 -6.03 -19.52
C PHE A 596 15.94 -5.80 -18.00
N ALA A 597 17.15 -5.44 -17.58
CA ALA A 597 17.42 -5.13 -16.18
C ALA A 597 16.59 -3.92 -15.67
N MET A 598 16.50 -2.88 -16.51
CA MET A 598 15.65 -1.71 -16.22
C MET A 598 14.16 -2.07 -16.16
N ALA A 599 13.67 -2.96 -17.03
CA ALA A 599 12.29 -3.42 -17.03
C ALA A 599 11.95 -4.18 -15.74
N ILE A 600 12.87 -4.99 -15.20
CA ILE A 600 12.72 -5.64 -13.90
C ILE A 600 12.55 -4.58 -12.80
N SER A 601 13.47 -3.62 -12.68
CA SER A 601 13.36 -2.58 -11.65
C SER A 601 12.07 -1.75 -11.79
N ARG A 602 11.64 -1.49 -13.03
CA ARG A 602 10.35 -0.82 -13.27
C ARG A 602 9.17 -1.62 -12.74
N GLN A 603 9.20 -2.94 -12.91
CA GLN A 603 8.15 -3.84 -12.44
C GLN A 603 8.17 -4.00 -10.92
N GLU A 604 9.35 -4.12 -10.33
CA GLU A 604 9.54 -4.42 -8.91
C GLU A 604 9.26 -3.22 -8.00
N SER A 605 9.75 -2.03 -8.36
CA SER A 605 9.68 -0.85 -7.47
C SER A 605 9.01 0.37 -8.08
N ALA A 606 8.67 0.34 -9.36
CA ALA A 606 8.29 1.55 -10.11
C ALA A 606 9.31 2.70 -9.95
N TRP A 607 10.60 2.37 -9.91
CA TRP A 607 11.72 3.28 -9.71
C TRP A 607 11.85 3.91 -8.32
N ASN A 608 11.13 3.40 -7.32
CA ASN A 608 11.32 3.82 -5.93
C ASN A 608 12.55 3.11 -5.33
N PRO A 609 13.66 3.83 -5.04
CA PRO A 609 14.86 3.21 -4.48
C PRO A 609 14.68 2.77 -3.02
N GLN A 610 13.69 3.33 -2.30
CA GLN A 610 13.35 2.96 -0.91
C GLN A 610 12.14 2.02 -0.82
N ALA A 611 11.79 1.33 -1.90
CA ALA A 611 10.69 0.38 -1.87
C ALA A 611 10.99 -0.79 -0.93
N GLN A 612 10.01 -1.13 -0.08
CA GLN A 612 10.06 -2.31 0.79
C GLN A 612 8.70 -3.03 0.75
N SER A 613 8.72 -4.33 0.49
CA SER A 613 7.52 -5.16 0.49
C SER A 613 7.21 -5.72 1.89
N SER A 614 6.00 -6.26 2.05
CA SER A 614 5.61 -6.98 3.29
C SER A 614 6.47 -8.23 3.56
N ALA A 615 7.07 -8.80 2.51
CA ALA A 615 8.01 -9.92 2.62
C ALA A 615 9.47 -9.46 2.84
N ASN A 616 9.71 -8.17 3.12
CA ASN A 616 11.02 -7.57 3.33
C ASN A 616 11.93 -7.56 2.09
N ALA A 617 11.36 -7.61 0.87
CA ALA A 617 12.12 -7.33 -0.35
C ALA A 617 12.39 -5.83 -0.46
N ARG A 618 13.60 -5.40 -0.90
CA ARG A 618 14.08 -4.01 -0.76
C ARG A 618 14.70 -3.46 -2.04
N GLY A 619 14.60 -2.14 -2.18
CA GLY A 619 15.26 -1.33 -3.18
C GLY A 619 14.69 -1.46 -4.58
N LEU A 620 15.41 -0.96 -5.57
CA LEU A 620 14.95 -0.89 -6.97
C LEU A 620 14.58 -2.25 -7.55
N MET A 621 15.27 -3.32 -7.19
CA MET A 621 15.08 -4.67 -7.74
C MET A 621 14.36 -5.62 -6.75
N GLN A 622 13.87 -5.11 -5.62
CA GLN A 622 13.13 -5.87 -4.61
C GLN A 622 13.79 -7.19 -4.22
N LEU A 623 15.08 -7.12 -3.84
CA LEU A 623 15.83 -8.28 -3.39
C LEU A 623 15.50 -8.59 -1.92
N LEU A 624 15.26 -9.86 -1.62
CA LEU A 624 15.23 -10.34 -0.25
C LEU A 624 16.65 -10.30 0.33
N PRO A 625 16.84 -9.90 1.61
CA PRO A 625 18.15 -9.85 2.25
C PRO A 625 18.95 -11.15 2.16
N SER A 626 18.26 -12.30 2.31
CA SER A 626 18.89 -13.62 2.15
C SER A 626 19.40 -13.88 0.73
N THR A 627 18.61 -13.50 -0.28
CA THR A 627 19.00 -13.61 -1.70
C THR A 627 20.16 -12.68 -2.01
N ALA A 628 20.11 -11.43 -1.52
CA ALA A 628 21.18 -10.45 -1.71
C ALA A 628 22.50 -10.93 -1.11
N LYS A 629 22.48 -11.44 0.13
CA LYS A 629 23.65 -12.00 0.82
C LYS A 629 24.25 -13.19 0.04
N ALA A 630 23.42 -14.13 -0.38
CA ALA A 630 23.88 -15.29 -1.16
C ALA A 630 24.48 -14.87 -2.51
N THR A 631 23.83 -13.95 -3.22
CA THR A 631 24.29 -13.44 -4.52
C THR A 631 25.59 -12.66 -4.37
N ALA A 632 25.69 -11.77 -3.38
CA ALA A 632 26.91 -11.00 -3.10
C ALA A 632 28.09 -11.92 -2.76
N SER A 633 27.87 -12.95 -1.93
CA SER A 633 28.89 -13.95 -1.60
C SER A 633 29.37 -14.70 -2.84
N HIS A 634 28.42 -15.15 -3.69
CA HIS A 634 28.75 -15.85 -4.93
C HIS A 634 29.51 -14.95 -5.93
N ALA A 635 29.11 -13.69 -6.03
CA ALA A 635 29.74 -12.69 -6.90
C ALA A 635 30.98 -12.03 -6.29
N LYS A 636 31.35 -12.38 -5.05
CA LYS A 636 32.44 -11.75 -4.27
C LYS A 636 32.29 -10.23 -4.14
N LEU A 637 31.06 -9.77 -3.98
CA LEU A 637 30.71 -8.37 -3.72
C LEU A 637 30.55 -8.10 -2.23
N PRO A 638 30.86 -6.90 -1.75
CA PRO A 638 30.62 -6.52 -0.36
C PRO A 638 29.10 -6.47 -0.09
N TYR A 639 28.69 -7.03 1.02
CA TYR A 639 27.35 -6.93 1.57
C TYR A 639 27.44 -6.88 3.08
N THR A 640 27.02 -5.76 3.69
CA THR A 640 27.11 -5.54 5.12
C THR A 640 25.80 -5.89 5.82
N ASP A 641 24.75 -5.22 5.40
CA ASP A 641 23.42 -5.40 5.96
C ASP A 641 22.31 -5.03 4.95
N GLU A 642 21.06 -5.07 5.40
CA GLU A 642 19.88 -4.83 4.57
C GLU A 642 19.80 -3.39 4.03
N ALA A 643 20.53 -2.42 4.62
CA ALA A 643 20.55 -1.05 4.16
C ALA A 643 21.34 -0.89 2.84
N ASP A 644 22.19 -1.85 2.51
CA ASP A 644 22.92 -1.86 1.23
C ASP A 644 21.97 -2.06 0.01
N LEU A 645 20.71 -2.42 0.25
CA LEU A 645 19.71 -2.68 -0.79
C LEU A 645 18.87 -1.45 -1.19
N PHE A 646 19.00 -0.33 -0.45
CA PHE A 646 18.28 0.91 -0.72
C PHE A 646 19.11 1.94 -1.51
#